data_721610c0589ef15a910f870af147c3c8
#
_entry.id   721610c0589ef15a910f870af147c3c8
#
_cell.length_a   1.000
_cell.length_b   1.000
_cell.length_c   1.000
_cell.angle_alpha   90.00
_cell.angle_beta   90.00
_cell.angle_gamma   90.00
#
_symmetry.space_group_name_H-M   'P 1'
#
loop_
_entity.id
_entity.type
_entity.pdbx_description
1 polymer ?
#
loop_
_entity_poly.entity_id
_entity_poly.type
_entity_poly.pdbx_seq_one_letter_code
_entity_poly.pdbx_strand_id
1 'polypeptide(L)'
;MQTEKHVPEALTIEEVFTAARHYRVPVYQRAYAWTQVEISTLLADVRRARLRSEKPDTQGASSDYYLGSLVVNRATTPEGVPIDEVVDGQQRLTTLTVLAAVAERVIRAGVLDPRALAVLDYEGRPEAGEDLATLRRRGAPAGTSFQVDAIGVAVETIAAACRRAMDRQTPADDQEVMFDGDDLAYLWKHVRLLRTELPKGTDLNHYFEVMNTRGEQLAKHEILKATLMRPLQDPTDRKVFAHVWDACAVLDRHVQLQFSTERPKDGGEAARDAVFGASWSALLTRDFASLRAALAPSLTATVSGARTIIGALRAAGQTTVESGPSSDQRQDDADTGAYGTIVDFPNLLLHVLRVMQEKGEGAEPGLPRWGQDSTGAVRLEDGSLLEQFAQHGHGDAAWSQRFLVTLLRMRLLVDTYVIMTLATTGTQADEENWVLSRAQKLETEAGERSPRRRLGVKNTFQDPQVQDAVRNLQAMFQVTDTRRTSKYFLYRILRWLDAQPVDGVDGVAFQLMLEDLARERLGAYEADKTWDAGVNVPNFVFNALDYILWDAGRTSSIEGEHLREPLSDVEQEVLRRRADGFRFRYRTSVEHFYPVVPGEEQEALTAEDVNRFGNLCIMGRRENSQRNNLMPVSKVKQYSSDEQSLKFQLMAGILHAEGDWDVPQIKEHGNSMRRVIQEWQGKRP
;
A
#
# COMPACT_ATOMS: atom_id res chain seq x y z
N MET A 1 24.55 41.93 -12.53
CA MET A 1 23.37 41.06 -12.63
C MET A 1 22.56 41.29 -11.37
N GLN A 2 21.44 42.01 -11.49
CA GLN A 2 20.52 42.19 -10.38
C GLN A 2 19.80 40.85 -10.17
N THR A 3 20.00 40.24 -9.02
CA THR A 3 19.19 39.12 -8.56
C THR A 3 17.79 39.66 -8.27
N GLU A 4 16.82 39.39 -9.15
CA GLU A 4 15.40 39.60 -8.85
C GLU A 4 15.10 38.80 -7.59
N LYS A 5 14.80 39.50 -6.50
CA LYS A 5 14.31 38.87 -5.28
C LYS A 5 12.90 38.40 -5.57
N HIS A 6 12.72 37.10 -5.80
CA HIS A 6 11.40 36.47 -5.82
C HIS A 6 10.85 36.45 -4.39
N VAL A 7 9.99 37.43 -4.10
CA VAL A 7 9.30 37.54 -2.78
C VAL A 7 8.02 36.70 -2.86
N PRO A 8 7.75 35.83 -1.89
CA PRO A 8 6.48 35.11 -1.81
C PRO A 8 5.30 36.09 -1.76
N GLU A 9 4.29 35.83 -2.57
CA GLU A 9 3.07 36.63 -2.67
C GLU A 9 1.92 35.92 -1.93
N ALA A 10 1.27 36.58 -0.97
CA ALA A 10 0.09 36.06 -0.29
C ALA A 10 -1.15 36.41 -1.12
N LEU A 11 -1.59 35.48 -1.96
CA LEU A 11 -2.74 35.63 -2.85
C LEU A 11 -4.01 35.01 -2.25
N THR A 12 -5.13 35.70 -2.38
CA THR A 12 -6.45 35.11 -2.12
C THR A 12 -6.76 34.01 -3.12
N ILE A 13 -7.71 33.13 -2.80
CA ILE A 13 -8.15 32.11 -3.75
C ILE A 13 -8.73 32.76 -5.02
N GLU A 14 -9.41 33.90 -4.89
CA GLU A 14 -9.85 34.70 -6.03
C GLU A 14 -8.67 35.10 -6.94
N GLU A 15 -7.60 35.67 -6.38
CA GLU A 15 -6.42 36.08 -7.14
C GLU A 15 -5.67 34.92 -7.78
N VAL A 16 -5.66 33.75 -7.13
CA VAL A 16 -5.07 32.52 -7.69
C VAL A 16 -5.80 32.06 -8.95
N PHE A 17 -7.15 32.17 -8.97
CA PHE A 17 -7.95 31.61 -10.05
C PHE A 17 -8.44 32.61 -11.09
N THR A 18 -8.44 33.92 -10.84
CA THR A 18 -9.02 34.92 -11.77
C THR A 18 -8.01 35.55 -12.71
N ALA A 19 -6.73 35.53 -12.41
CA ALA A 19 -5.74 35.93 -13.42
C ALA A 19 -5.82 34.95 -14.59
N ALA A 20 -5.60 35.39 -15.83
CA ALA A 20 -5.52 34.54 -17.01
C ALA A 20 -4.35 33.54 -16.93
N ARG A 21 -4.29 32.82 -15.82
CA ARG A 21 -3.25 31.86 -15.46
C ARG A 21 -3.63 30.49 -15.98
N HIS A 22 -2.63 29.79 -16.47
CA HIS A 22 -2.71 28.41 -16.86
C HIS A 22 -1.74 27.63 -15.98
N TYR A 23 -2.27 26.77 -15.12
CA TYR A 23 -1.48 25.89 -14.27
C TYR A 23 -1.35 24.54 -14.93
N ARG A 24 -0.16 23.98 -14.87
CA ARG A 24 0.13 22.62 -15.33
C ARG A 24 0.80 21.82 -14.23
N VAL A 25 0.26 20.65 -13.94
CA VAL A 25 0.90 19.66 -13.09
C VAL A 25 1.86 18.82 -13.94
N PRO A 26 3.18 18.88 -13.71
CA PRO A 26 4.16 18.14 -14.51
C PRO A 26 4.00 16.63 -14.36
N VAL A 27 4.49 15.88 -15.34
CA VAL A 27 4.38 14.42 -15.42
C VAL A 27 5.04 13.68 -14.25
N TYR A 28 6.06 14.26 -13.61
CA TYR A 28 6.75 13.67 -12.47
C TYR A 28 5.95 13.77 -11.15
N GLN A 29 4.96 14.68 -11.08
CA GLN A 29 4.08 14.80 -9.93
C GLN A 29 3.10 13.60 -9.88
N ARG A 30 2.69 13.21 -8.67
CA ARG A 30 1.68 12.14 -8.50
C ARG A 30 0.32 12.54 -9.07
N ALA A 31 -0.55 11.57 -9.30
CA ALA A 31 -1.95 11.80 -9.60
C ALA A 31 -2.66 12.51 -8.43
N TYR A 32 -3.83 13.08 -8.70
CA TYR A 32 -4.70 13.57 -7.63
C TYR A 32 -5.20 12.38 -6.78
N ALA A 33 -5.02 12.48 -5.46
CA ALA A 33 -5.21 11.33 -4.56
C ALA A 33 -5.84 11.69 -3.20
N TRP A 34 -6.36 12.92 -3.01
CA TRP A 34 -7.06 13.28 -1.79
C TRP A 34 -8.33 12.46 -1.64
N THR A 35 -8.54 11.94 -0.43
CA THR A 35 -9.70 11.15 -0.05
C THR A 35 -10.78 12.03 0.59
N GLN A 36 -11.90 11.41 0.95
CA GLN A 36 -12.97 12.08 1.68
C GLN A 36 -12.47 12.73 2.99
N VAL A 37 -11.44 12.16 3.64
CA VAL A 37 -10.93 12.65 4.93
C VAL A 37 -10.24 14.01 4.77
N GLU A 38 -9.29 14.13 3.82
CA GLU A 38 -8.57 15.38 3.59
C GLU A 38 -9.53 16.49 3.12
N ILE A 39 -10.46 16.15 2.24
CA ILE A 39 -11.44 17.09 1.71
C ILE A 39 -12.36 17.59 2.82
N SER A 40 -12.89 16.68 3.64
CA SER A 40 -13.75 17.05 4.77
C SER A 40 -13.01 17.91 5.80
N THR A 41 -11.74 17.61 6.05
CA THR A 41 -10.88 18.41 6.92
C THR A 41 -10.72 19.83 6.38
N LEU A 42 -10.43 19.99 5.08
CA LEU A 42 -10.34 21.31 4.44
C LEU A 42 -11.63 22.12 4.60
N LEU A 43 -12.80 21.52 4.32
CA LEU A 43 -14.09 22.17 4.44
C LEU A 43 -14.35 22.62 5.88
N ALA A 44 -14.07 21.75 6.86
CA ALA A 44 -14.22 22.04 8.28
C ALA A 44 -13.29 23.16 8.76
N ASP A 45 -12.04 23.19 8.25
CA ASP A 45 -11.07 24.22 8.61
C ASP A 45 -11.46 25.59 8.07
N VAL A 46 -11.92 25.68 6.82
CA VAL A 46 -12.42 26.93 6.24
C VAL A 46 -13.61 27.45 7.02
N ARG A 47 -14.61 26.60 7.32
CA ARG A 47 -15.77 26.96 8.13
C ARG A 47 -15.39 27.42 9.52
N ARG A 48 -14.48 26.71 10.18
CA ARG A 48 -13.96 27.06 11.51
C ARG A 48 -13.22 28.42 11.50
N ALA A 49 -12.45 28.70 10.45
CA ALA A 49 -11.74 29.95 10.28
C ALA A 49 -12.73 31.12 10.11
N ARG A 50 -13.77 30.95 9.25
CA ARG A 50 -14.84 31.95 9.10
C ARG A 50 -15.56 32.25 10.42
N LEU A 51 -16.03 31.20 11.10
CA LEU A 51 -16.75 31.36 12.38
C LEU A 51 -15.91 32.02 13.47
N ARG A 52 -14.58 31.87 13.42
CA ARG A 52 -13.65 32.59 14.30
C ARG A 52 -13.54 34.06 13.94
N SER A 53 -13.51 34.42 12.64
CA SER A 53 -13.40 35.80 12.18
C SER A 53 -14.65 36.64 12.49
N GLU A 54 -15.80 36.00 12.68
CA GLU A 54 -17.08 36.64 12.98
C GLU A 54 -17.26 36.95 14.50
N LYS A 55 -16.37 36.47 15.37
CA LYS A 55 -16.47 36.71 16.83
C LYS A 55 -16.07 38.14 17.19
N PRO A 56 -16.83 38.84 18.08
CA PRO A 56 -16.60 40.24 18.45
C PRO A 56 -15.23 40.54 19.10
N ASP A 57 -14.59 39.57 19.72
CA ASP A 57 -13.32 39.71 20.44
C ASP A 57 -12.08 39.84 19.55
N THR A 58 -12.24 39.72 18.23
CA THR A 58 -11.12 39.75 17.26
C THR A 58 -10.97 41.11 16.54
N GLN A 59 -11.47 42.22 17.14
CA GLN A 59 -11.25 43.56 16.58
C GLN A 59 -9.74 43.89 16.52
N GLY A 60 -9.14 43.70 15.33
CA GLY A 60 -7.73 44.00 15.05
C GLY A 60 -6.90 42.79 14.56
N ALA A 61 -7.41 41.54 14.58
CA ALA A 61 -6.76 40.41 13.96
C ALA A 61 -7.15 40.30 12.46
N SER A 62 -6.21 39.94 11.63
CA SER A 62 -6.50 39.64 10.20
C SER A 62 -7.56 38.57 10.10
N SER A 63 -8.62 38.83 9.30
CA SER A 63 -9.66 37.84 8.98
C SER A 63 -9.17 36.74 8.03
N ASP A 64 -7.94 36.81 7.58
CA ASP A 64 -7.37 35.93 6.56
C ASP A 64 -6.91 34.60 7.16
N TYR A 65 -7.18 33.51 6.44
CA TYR A 65 -6.73 32.16 6.75
C TYR A 65 -5.70 31.69 5.73
N TYR A 66 -4.52 31.31 6.19
CA TYR A 66 -3.44 30.82 5.32
C TYR A 66 -3.54 29.30 5.18
N LEU A 67 -3.86 28.84 3.94
CA LEU A 67 -4.05 27.43 3.64
C LEU A 67 -2.73 26.68 3.34
N GLY A 68 -1.65 27.42 3.06
CA GLY A 68 -0.32 26.88 2.78
C GLY A 68 0.35 27.50 1.58
N SER A 69 1.37 26.81 1.02
CA SER A 69 2.17 27.28 -0.11
C SER A 69 1.64 26.77 -1.45
N LEU A 70 1.89 27.54 -2.49
CA LEU A 70 1.78 27.16 -3.91
C LEU A 70 3.09 27.56 -4.59
N VAL A 71 3.92 26.57 -4.92
CA VAL A 71 5.20 26.82 -5.59
C VAL A 71 5.07 26.52 -7.06
N VAL A 72 5.48 27.47 -7.89
CA VAL A 72 5.37 27.35 -9.34
C VAL A 72 6.70 27.66 -10.02
N ASN A 73 6.95 26.96 -11.12
CA ASN A 73 8.01 27.25 -12.06
C ASN A 73 7.40 27.87 -13.33
N ARG A 74 7.84 29.07 -13.70
CA ARG A 74 7.31 29.73 -14.90
C ARG A 74 7.92 29.12 -16.15
N ALA A 75 7.07 28.55 -16.99
CA ALA A 75 7.41 27.92 -18.26
C ALA A 75 6.62 28.56 -19.42
N THR A 76 6.91 28.12 -20.62
CA THR A 76 6.22 28.57 -21.83
C THR A 76 5.91 27.34 -22.68
N THR A 77 4.68 27.25 -23.18
CA THR A 77 4.31 26.14 -24.09
C THR A 77 5.06 26.28 -25.42
N PRO A 78 5.12 25.23 -26.25
CA PRO A 78 5.68 25.30 -27.59
C PRO A 78 5.04 26.39 -28.46
N GLU A 79 3.78 26.74 -28.20
CA GLU A 79 3.04 27.79 -28.90
C GLU A 79 3.28 29.20 -28.32
N GLY A 80 4.18 29.36 -27.35
CA GLY A 80 4.55 30.63 -26.75
C GLY A 80 3.62 31.13 -25.63
N VAL A 81 2.70 30.30 -25.13
CA VAL A 81 1.79 30.67 -24.04
C VAL A 81 2.48 30.49 -22.69
N PRO A 82 2.48 31.50 -21.81
CA PRO A 82 3.05 31.35 -20.46
C PRO A 82 2.20 30.41 -19.62
N ILE A 83 2.85 29.49 -18.93
CA ILE A 83 2.23 28.55 -17.98
C ILE A 83 2.97 28.56 -16.65
N ASP A 84 2.26 28.29 -15.58
CA ASP A 84 2.81 28.08 -14.24
C ASP A 84 2.82 26.56 -13.98
N GLU A 85 4.00 25.93 -14.07
CA GLU A 85 4.16 24.51 -13.69
C GLU A 85 4.14 24.39 -12.18
N VAL A 86 3.20 23.59 -11.66
CA VAL A 86 3.01 23.43 -10.22
C VAL A 86 4.08 22.49 -9.66
N VAL A 87 4.93 23.04 -8.83
CA VAL A 87 6.03 22.32 -8.16
C VAL A 87 5.61 21.80 -6.79
N ASP A 88 4.83 22.58 -6.04
CA ASP A 88 4.19 22.16 -4.77
C ASP A 88 2.79 22.77 -4.66
N GLY A 89 1.89 22.07 -3.95
CA GLY A 89 0.50 22.48 -3.73
C GLY A 89 -0.50 21.95 -4.75
N GLN A 90 -0.12 21.00 -5.61
CA GLN A 90 -1.00 20.44 -6.66
C GLN A 90 -2.30 19.84 -6.12
N GLN A 91 -2.25 19.07 -5.02
CA GLN A 91 -3.44 18.43 -4.42
C GLN A 91 -4.43 19.49 -3.94
N ARG A 92 -3.92 20.52 -3.24
CA ARG A 92 -4.74 21.67 -2.79
C ARG A 92 -5.33 22.44 -3.97
N LEU A 93 -4.54 22.75 -4.97
CA LEU A 93 -5.00 23.49 -6.15
C LEU A 93 -6.10 22.73 -6.90
N THR A 94 -5.95 21.41 -7.05
CA THR A 94 -6.96 20.55 -7.67
C THR A 94 -8.23 20.53 -6.84
N THR A 95 -8.14 20.29 -5.52
CA THR A 95 -9.30 20.30 -4.63
C THR A 95 -10.01 21.65 -4.63
N LEU A 96 -9.27 22.76 -4.62
CA LEU A 96 -9.85 24.10 -4.69
C LEU A 96 -10.57 24.35 -6.03
N THR A 97 -10.04 23.84 -7.15
CA THR A 97 -10.70 23.89 -8.45
C THR A 97 -12.03 23.14 -8.43
N VAL A 98 -12.04 21.91 -7.89
CA VAL A 98 -13.26 21.11 -7.74
C VAL A 98 -14.23 21.78 -6.79
N LEU A 99 -13.75 22.26 -5.63
CA LEU A 99 -14.58 22.93 -4.62
C LEU A 99 -15.28 24.18 -5.18
N ALA A 100 -14.51 25.07 -5.81
CA ALA A 100 -15.08 26.28 -6.41
C ALA A 100 -16.13 25.94 -7.49
N ALA A 101 -15.83 24.96 -8.34
CA ALA A 101 -16.74 24.58 -9.42
C ALA A 101 -18.01 23.88 -8.93
N VAL A 102 -17.94 23.05 -7.90
CA VAL A 102 -19.06 22.26 -7.38
C VAL A 102 -19.90 23.08 -6.40
N ALA A 103 -19.26 23.74 -5.40
CA ALA A 103 -19.98 24.47 -4.37
C ALA A 103 -20.83 25.60 -4.95
N GLU A 104 -20.28 26.42 -5.85
CA GLU A 104 -21.06 27.50 -6.48
C GLU A 104 -22.29 26.97 -7.20
N ARG A 105 -22.20 25.84 -7.89
CA ARG A 105 -23.35 25.29 -8.63
C ARG A 105 -24.38 24.61 -7.74
N VAL A 106 -23.98 24.03 -6.65
CA VAL A 106 -24.90 23.41 -5.69
C VAL A 106 -25.59 24.48 -4.86
N ILE A 107 -24.81 25.42 -4.30
CA ILE A 107 -25.30 26.46 -3.39
C ILE A 107 -25.95 27.62 -4.14
N ARG A 108 -25.40 27.97 -5.33
CA ARG A 108 -25.81 29.13 -6.14
C ARG A 108 -25.70 30.46 -5.39
N ALA A 109 -24.60 30.63 -4.69
CA ALA A 109 -24.32 31.80 -3.88
C ALA A 109 -23.98 33.05 -4.69
N GLY A 110 -23.64 32.92 -5.97
CA GLY A 110 -23.25 34.04 -6.83
C GLY A 110 -21.88 34.62 -6.47
N VAL A 111 -21.02 33.83 -5.81
CA VAL A 111 -19.70 34.24 -5.35
C VAL A 111 -18.69 34.29 -6.51
N LEU A 112 -18.78 33.34 -7.42
CA LEU A 112 -17.84 33.20 -8.54
C LEU A 112 -18.51 32.60 -9.79
N ASP A 113 -17.90 32.83 -10.97
CA ASP A 113 -18.26 32.08 -12.17
C ASP A 113 -17.29 30.90 -12.35
N PRO A 114 -17.74 29.65 -12.22
CA PRO A 114 -16.88 28.48 -12.41
C PRO A 114 -16.20 28.41 -13.80
N ARG A 115 -16.76 29.07 -14.82
CA ARG A 115 -16.20 29.11 -16.17
C ARG A 115 -14.97 30.04 -16.27
N ALA A 116 -14.88 31.02 -15.37
CA ALA A 116 -13.78 31.97 -15.30
C ALA A 116 -12.56 31.46 -14.50
N LEU A 117 -12.68 30.31 -13.83
CA LEU A 117 -11.56 29.72 -13.11
C LEU A 117 -10.37 29.46 -14.03
N ALA A 118 -9.17 29.64 -13.51
CA ALA A 118 -7.91 29.32 -14.19
C ALA A 118 -7.90 27.89 -14.74
N VAL A 119 -7.23 27.69 -15.85
CA VAL A 119 -7.05 26.33 -16.42
C VAL A 119 -6.06 25.57 -15.58
N LEU A 120 -6.42 24.36 -15.15
CA LEU A 120 -5.52 23.41 -14.53
C LEU A 120 -5.50 22.15 -15.39
N ASP A 121 -4.35 21.80 -15.93
CA ASP A 121 -4.14 20.57 -16.68
C ASP A 121 -3.04 19.70 -16.05
N TYR A 122 -2.98 18.43 -16.47
CA TYR A 122 -2.01 17.46 -16.01
C TYR A 122 -1.18 16.98 -17.21
N GLU A 123 0.12 17.21 -17.19
CA GLU A 123 1.02 16.67 -18.20
C GLU A 123 1.05 15.14 -18.09
N GLY A 124 0.78 14.46 -19.21
CA GLY A 124 0.77 12.99 -19.26
C GLY A 124 -0.48 12.28 -18.67
N ARG A 125 -1.44 13.05 -18.12
CA ARG A 125 -2.73 12.54 -17.61
C ARG A 125 -3.86 13.43 -18.11
N PRO A 126 -4.20 13.36 -19.40
CA PRO A 126 -5.21 14.24 -20.02
C PRO A 126 -6.61 14.05 -19.38
N GLU A 127 -6.89 12.87 -18.81
CA GLU A 127 -8.16 12.51 -18.18
C GLU A 127 -8.49 13.47 -17.01
N ALA A 128 -7.50 13.74 -16.15
CA ALA A 128 -7.68 14.67 -15.04
C ALA A 128 -7.96 16.10 -15.52
N GLY A 129 -7.25 16.54 -16.56
CA GLY A 129 -7.51 17.85 -17.20
C GLY A 129 -8.88 17.94 -17.84
N GLU A 130 -9.37 16.85 -18.48
CA GLU A 130 -10.70 16.77 -19.09
C GLU A 130 -11.81 16.79 -18.03
N ASP A 131 -11.64 16.07 -16.93
CA ASP A 131 -12.58 16.08 -15.79
C ASP A 131 -12.70 17.48 -15.19
N LEU A 132 -11.57 18.13 -14.90
CA LEU A 132 -11.56 19.50 -14.38
C LEU A 132 -12.15 20.51 -15.38
N ALA A 133 -11.88 20.36 -16.66
CA ALA A 133 -12.47 21.20 -17.70
C ALA A 133 -13.98 20.99 -17.83
N THR A 134 -14.44 19.75 -17.62
CA THR A 134 -15.89 19.41 -17.62
C THR A 134 -16.56 20.04 -16.41
N LEU A 135 -15.97 19.91 -15.20
CA LEU A 135 -16.45 20.56 -14.00
C LEU A 135 -16.55 22.08 -14.16
N ARG A 136 -15.55 22.73 -14.74
CA ARG A 136 -15.57 24.16 -14.99
C ARG A 136 -16.69 24.58 -15.94
N ARG A 137 -16.87 23.85 -17.04
CA ARG A 137 -17.85 24.21 -18.10
C ARG A 137 -19.27 23.82 -17.77
N ARG A 138 -19.50 22.62 -17.26
CA ARG A 138 -20.83 22.00 -17.12
C ARG A 138 -21.24 21.67 -15.69
N GLY A 139 -20.26 21.61 -14.74
CA GLY A 139 -20.48 21.08 -13.40
C GLY A 139 -20.54 19.56 -13.38
N ALA A 140 -21.10 19.03 -12.32
CA ALA A 140 -21.35 17.62 -12.10
C ALA A 140 -22.88 17.38 -11.95
N PRO A 141 -23.66 17.29 -13.05
CA PRO A 141 -25.03 16.81 -12.95
C PRO A 141 -25.10 15.42 -12.31
N ALA A 142 -26.23 15.08 -11.70
CA ALA A 142 -26.41 13.74 -11.13
C ALA A 142 -26.14 12.66 -12.20
N GLY A 143 -25.29 11.68 -11.87
CA GLY A 143 -24.88 10.64 -12.79
C GLY A 143 -23.67 10.99 -13.69
N THR A 144 -22.99 12.12 -13.48
CA THR A 144 -21.71 12.40 -14.16
C THR A 144 -20.66 11.37 -13.72
N SER A 145 -20.12 10.62 -14.67
CA SER A 145 -18.96 9.76 -14.45
C SER A 145 -17.68 10.57 -14.69
N PHE A 146 -16.73 10.48 -13.75
CA PHE A 146 -15.40 11.05 -13.86
C PHE A 146 -14.39 9.97 -14.26
N GLN A 147 -13.41 10.33 -15.07
CA GLN A 147 -12.38 9.41 -15.51
C GLN A 147 -11.36 9.15 -14.39
N VAL A 148 -11.21 10.11 -13.46
CA VAL A 148 -10.35 9.99 -12.28
C VAL A 148 -11.23 9.80 -11.05
N ASP A 149 -11.23 8.61 -10.48
CA ASP A 149 -12.04 8.25 -9.30
C ASP A 149 -11.90 9.24 -8.14
N ALA A 150 -10.67 9.68 -7.85
CA ALA A 150 -10.41 10.64 -6.77
C ALA A 150 -11.09 12.00 -7.02
N ILE A 151 -11.24 12.44 -8.29
CA ILE A 151 -12.01 13.63 -8.63
C ILE A 151 -13.51 13.38 -8.38
N GLY A 152 -14.00 12.20 -8.72
CA GLY A 152 -15.37 11.78 -8.42
C GLY A 152 -15.66 11.80 -6.92
N VAL A 153 -14.77 11.23 -6.10
CA VAL A 153 -14.85 11.28 -4.62
C VAL A 153 -14.88 12.72 -4.11
N ALA A 154 -14.03 13.59 -4.65
CA ALA A 154 -14.01 15.00 -4.27
C ALA A 154 -15.33 15.71 -4.59
N VAL A 155 -15.88 15.49 -5.78
CA VAL A 155 -17.17 16.04 -6.21
C VAL A 155 -18.31 15.59 -5.30
N GLU A 156 -18.38 14.29 -4.99
CA GLU A 156 -19.43 13.73 -4.13
C GLU A 156 -19.34 14.26 -2.70
N THR A 157 -18.12 14.29 -2.14
CA THR A 157 -17.88 14.79 -0.77
C THR A 157 -18.28 16.25 -0.63
N ILE A 158 -17.85 17.11 -1.56
CA ILE A 158 -18.15 18.54 -1.54
C ILE A 158 -19.64 18.78 -1.75
N ALA A 159 -20.24 18.11 -2.75
CA ALA A 159 -21.67 18.27 -3.02
C ALA A 159 -22.54 17.79 -1.83
N ALA A 160 -22.14 16.73 -1.14
CA ALA A 160 -22.82 16.26 0.06
C ALA A 160 -22.76 17.29 1.20
N ALA A 161 -21.57 17.86 1.45
CA ALA A 161 -21.39 18.89 2.47
C ALA A 161 -22.24 20.16 2.17
N CYS A 162 -22.30 20.58 0.90
CA CYS A 162 -23.12 21.70 0.46
C CYS A 162 -24.61 21.42 0.61
N ARG A 163 -25.09 20.22 0.22
CA ARG A 163 -26.53 19.86 0.37
C ARG A 163 -26.95 19.80 1.83
N ARG A 164 -26.12 19.25 2.72
CA ARG A 164 -26.41 19.25 4.18
C ARG A 164 -26.56 20.65 4.75
N ALA A 165 -25.72 21.60 4.32
CA ALA A 165 -25.88 23.00 4.74
C ALA A 165 -27.16 23.66 4.25
N MET A 166 -27.78 23.19 3.16
CA MET A 166 -29.03 23.69 2.62
C MET A 166 -30.27 23.02 3.24
N ASP A 167 -30.12 21.84 3.83
CA ASP A 167 -31.21 21.09 4.47
C ASP A 167 -31.40 21.56 5.93
N ARG A 168 -32.40 22.43 6.16
CA ARG A 168 -32.72 22.99 7.47
C ARG A 168 -33.38 22.02 8.46
N GLN A 169 -33.68 20.79 8.04
CA GLN A 169 -34.44 19.81 8.84
C GLN A 169 -33.58 18.76 9.51
N THR A 170 -32.32 18.63 9.14
CA THR A 170 -31.40 17.66 9.74
C THR A 170 -30.80 18.25 11.02
N PRO A 171 -30.97 17.63 12.20
CA PRO A 171 -30.24 18.04 13.41
C PRO A 171 -28.76 17.93 13.11
N ALA A 172 -28.00 18.96 13.45
CA ALA A 172 -26.54 18.94 13.29
C ALA A 172 -25.96 17.83 14.18
N ASP A 173 -25.57 16.72 13.59
CA ASP A 173 -24.65 15.80 14.23
C ASP A 173 -23.26 16.47 14.21
N ASP A 174 -22.63 16.61 15.36
CA ASP A 174 -21.34 17.33 15.53
C ASP A 174 -20.19 16.71 14.69
N GLN A 175 -20.41 15.56 14.08
CA GLN A 175 -19.44 14.85 13.23
C GLN A 175 -19.59 15.09 11.74
N GLU A 176 -20.71 15.67 11.26
CA GLU A 176 -20.95 15.86 9.82
C GLU A 176 -20.52 17.25 9.34
N VAL A 177 -19.63 17.26 8.33
CA VAL A 177 -19.13 18.49 7.71
C VAL A 177 -20.22 19.15 6.84
N MET A 178 -20.49 20.44 7.10
CA MET A 178 -21.36 21.30 6.31
C MET A 178 -20.56 22.44 5.67
N PHE A 179 -20.96 22.89 4.48
CA PHE A 179 -20.32 24.00 3.78
C PHE A 179 -21.37 24.83 3.05
N ASP A 180 -21.55 26.09 3.48
CA ASP A 180 -22.59 26.99 2.98
C ASP A 180 -22.05 28.12 2.07
N GLY A 181 -22.94 29.04 1.66
CA GLY A 181 -22.58 30.18 0.80
C GLY A 181 -21.63 31.17 1.46
N ASP A 182 -21.73 31.37 2.77
CA ASP A 182 -20.84 32.24 3.52
C ASP A 182 -19.46 31.61 3.67
N ASP A 183 -19.39 30.29 3.84
CA ASP A 183 -18.13 29.54 3.81
C ASP A 183 -17.43 29.66 2.46
N LEU A 184 -18.20 29.58 1.35
CA LEU A 184 -17.68 29.77 0.00
C LEU A 184 -17.18 31.21 -0.25
N ALA A 185 -17.92 32.20 0.20
CA ALA A 185 -17.52 33.61 0.12
C ALA A 185 -16.25 33.89 0.92
N TYR A 186 -16.15 33.31 2.13
CA TYR A 186 -14.97 33.41 2.97
C TYR A 186 -13.75 32.71 2.31
N LEU A 187 -13.93 31.48 1.79
CA LEU A 187 -12.89 30.78 1.05
C LEU A 187 -12.36 31.65 -0.10
N TRP A 188 -13.25 32.26 -0.87
CA TRP A 188 -12.89 33.00 -2.06
C TRP A 188 -12.07 34.27 -1.76
N LYS A 189 -12.49 35.04 -0.72
CA LYS A 189 -11.94 36.37 -0.44
C LYS A 189 -10.93 36.43 0.71
N HIS A 190 -10.98 35.49 1.65
CA HIS A 190 -10.20 35.55 2.89
C HIS A 190 -9.24 34.39 3.10
N VAL A 191 -9.38 33.29 2.31
CA VAL A 191 -8.37 32.23 2.32
C VAL A 191 -7.24 32.59 1.38
N ARG A 192 -5.99 32.44 1.85
CA ARG A 192 -4.79 32.80 1.11
C ARG A 192 -3.86 31.63 0.89
N LEU A 193 -3.22 31.62 -0.26
CA LEU A 193 -2.06 30.79 -0.59
C LEU A 193 -0.81 31.64 -0.70
N LEU A 194 0.30 31.17 -0.15
CA LEU A 194 1.59 31.80 -0.30
C LEU A 194 2.21 31.30 -1.63
N ARG A 195 2.01 32.07 -2.72
CA ARG A 195 2.57 31.74 -4.02
C ARG A 195 4.03 32.14 -4.09
N THR A 196 4.88 31.21 -4.45
CA THR A 196 6.31 31.41 -4.67
C THR A 196 6.66 30.99 -6.09
N GLU A 197 7.23 31.90 -6.86
CA GLU A 197 7.77 31.63 -8.18
C GLU A 197 9.25 31.27 -8.06
N LEU A 198 9.67 30.15 -8.66
CA LEU A 198 11.06 29.73 -8.62
C LEU A 198 11.90 30.53 -9.60
N PRO A 199 13.15 30.91 -9.24
CA PRO A 199 14.08 31.53 -10.15
C PRO A 199 14.33 30.68 -11.39
N LYS A 200 14.52 31.31 -12.56
CA LYS A 200 14.84 30.58 -13.78
C LYS A 200 16.14 29.79 -13.63
N GLY A 201 16.08 28.51 -13.99
CA GLY A 201 17.21 27.58 -13.87
C GLY A 201 17.44 27.02 -12.49
N THR A 202 16.45 27.14 -11.57
CA THR A 202 16.48 26.45 -10.27
C THR A 202 16.54 24.93 -10.49
N ASP A 203 17.48 24.28 -9.81
CA ASP A 203 17.47 22.83 -9.74
C ASP A 203 16.27 22.40 -8.88
N LEU A 204 15.23 21.93 -9.56
CA LEU A 204 13.98 21.52 -8.90
C LEU A 204 14.21 20.41 -7.86
N ASN A 205 15.19 19.53 -8.08
CA ASN A 205 15.49 18.44 -7.13
C ASN A 205 16.10 19.02 -5.85
N HIS A 206 17.06 19.92 -5.96
CA HIS A 206 17.65 20.58 -4.79
C HIS A 206 16.61 21.43 -4.04
N TYR A 207 15.70 22.09 -4.78
CA TYR A 207 14.60 22.83 -4.18
C TYR A 207 13.67 21.90 -3.39
N PHE A 208 13.33 20.72 -3.92
CA PHE A 208 12.54 19.71 -3.24
C PHE A 208 13.21 19.20 -1.95
N GLU A 209 14.52 18.99 -1.97
CA GLU A 209 15.28 18.59 -0.78
C GLU A 209 15.21 19.62 0.33
N VAL A 210 15.39 20.90 -0.01
CA VAL A 210 15.41 22.00 0.96
C VAL A 210 14.02 22.29 1.54
N MET A 211 12.97 22.22 0.74
CA MET A 211 11.60 22.47 1.20
C MET A 211 11.03 21.31 2.03
N ASN A 212 11.49 20.08 1.80
CA ASN A 212 11.14 18.90 2.60
C ASN A 212 11.49 19.01 4.09
N THR A 213 12.39 19.92 4.46
CA THR A 213 12.78 20.13 5.86
C THR A 213 11.82 21.01 6.66
N ARG A 214 10.80 21.64 6.03
CA ARG A 214 9.99 22.71 6.65
C ARG A 214 8.46 22.61 6.59
N GLY A 215 7.87 21.55 5.99
CA GLY A 215 6.40 21.45 5.86
C GLY A 215 5.96 20.19 5.13
N GLU A 216 4.71 20.01 4.77
CA GLU A 216 4.16 18.80 4.12
C GLU A 216 5.12 18.21 3.07
N GLN A 217 5.77 17.09 3.44
CA GLN A 217 6.87 16.52 2.69
C GLN A 217 6.33 15.86 1.42
N LEU A 218 6.87 16.26 0.26
CA LEU A 218 6.84 15.38 -0.92
C LEU A 218 7.45 14.03 -0.52
N ALA A 219 6.75 12.96 -0.82
CA ALA A 219 7.26 11.64 -0.50
C ALA A 219 8.61 11.41 -1.22
N LYS A 220 9.60 10.85 -0.51
CA LYS A 220 10.95 10.62 -1.04
C LYS A 220 10.95 9.89 -2.39
N HIS A 221 9.96 9.01 -2.62
CA HIS A 221 9.82 8.30 -3.88
C HIS A 221 9.36 9.19 -5.05
N GLU A 222 8.70 10.32 -4.80
CA GLU A 222 8.34 11.29 -5.84
C GLU A 222 9.57 12.10 -6.29
N ILE A 223 10.43 12.46 -5.34
CA ILE A 223 11.73 13.09 -5.65
C ILE A 223 12.58 12.11 -6.48
N LEU A 224 12.60 10.84 -6.06
CA LEU A 224 13.33 9.80 -6.78
C LEU A 224 12.77 9.60 -8.20
N LYS A 225 11.45 9.60 -8.39
CA LYS A 225 10.81 9.54 -9.71
C LYS A 225 11.33 10.65 -10.62
N ALA A 226 11.31 11.90 -10.14
CA ALA A 226 11.80 13.04 -10.91
C ALA A 226 13.29 12.89 -11.28
N THR A 227 14.11 12.42 -10.35
CA THR A 227 15.54 12.17 -10.55
C THR A 227 15.78 11.12 -11.63
N LEU A 228 15.08 9.98 -11.58
CA LEU A 228 15.22 8.90 -12.55
C LEU A 228 14.64 9.24 -13.94
N MET A 229 13.68 10.14 -14.01
CA MET A 229 13.13 10.63 -15.29
C MET A 229 13.98 11.68 -15.98
N ARG A 230 14.82 12.39 -15.24
CA ARG A 230 15.65 13.50 -15.76
C ARG A 230 16.52 13.11 -16.96
N PRO A 231 17.22 11.96 -17.01
CA PRO A 231 18.05 11.57 -18.14
C PRO A 231 17.26 11.16 -19.39
N LEU A 232 15.94 10.91 -19.27
CA LEU A 232 15.09 10.52 -20.39
C LEU A 232 14.75 11.75 -21.25
N GLN A 233 15.28 11.82 -22.49
CA GLN A 233 15.08 12.97 -23.37
C GLN A 233 13.77 12.89 -24.16
N ASP A 234 13.33 11.69 -24.55
CA ASP A 234 12.11 11.48 -25.31
C ASP A 234 10.87 11.70 -24.44
N PRO A 235 9.93 12.60 -24.81
CA PRO A 235 8.69 12.80 -24.08
C PRO A 235 7.82 11.53 -23.93
N THR A 236 7.87 10.63 -24.93
CA THR A 236 7.15 9.34 -24.86
C THR A 236 7.76 8.44 -23.80
N ASP A 237 9.09 8.39 -23.70
CA ASP A 237 9.79 7.61 -22.68
C ASP A 237 9.43 8.10 -21.27
N ARG A 238 9.34 9.42 -21.08
CA ARG A 238 8.89 10.02 -19.80
C ARG A 238 7.47 9.65 -19.45
N LYS A 239 6.55 9.66 -20.42
CA LYS A 239 5.16 9.25 -20.21
C LYS A 239 5.05 7.78 -19.82
N VAL A 240 5.76 6.90 -20.54
CA VAL A 240 5.81 5.47 -20.22
C VAL A 240 6.39 5.24 -18.84
N PHE A 241 7.50 5.92 -18.51
CA PHE A 241 8.14 5.83 -17.21
C PHE A 241 7.18 6.25 -16.09
N ALA A 242 6.55 7.41 -16.22
CA ALA A 242 5.63 7.93 -15.22
C ALA A 242 4.44 7.01 -15.02
N HIS A 243 3.82 6.51 -16.11
CA HIS A 243 2.68 5.61 -16.05
C HIS A 243 3.00 4.31 -15.30
N VAL A 244 4.11 3.66 -15.64
CA VAL A 244 4.52 2.40 -15.00
C VAL A 244 4.91 2.63 -13.54
N TRP A 245 5.63 3.73 -13.24
CA TRP A 245 5.97 4.09 -11.87
C TRP A 245 4.73 4.27 -10.99
N ASP A 246 3.75 5.05 -11.48
CA ASP A 246 2.51 5.31 -10.75
C ASP A 246 1.69 4.03 -10.56
N ALA A 247 1.62 3.18 -11.58
CA ALA A 247 0.99 1.87 -11.48
C ALA A 247 1.64 0.99 -10.40
N CYS A 248 2.98 0.99 -10.31
CA CYS A 248 3.72 0.25 -9.29
C CYS A 248 3.58 0.83 -7.88
N ALA A 249 3.35 2.14 -7.75
CA ALA A 249 3.23 2.81 -6.46
C ALA A 249 1.91 2.51 -5.73
N VAL A 250 0.86 2.13 -6.44
CA VAL A 250 -0.44 1.75 -5.88
C VAL A 250 -0.37 0.29 -5.41
N LEU A 251 -0.13 0.07 -4.12
CA LEU A 251 0.12 -1.26 -3.55
C LEU A 251 -1.13 -1.95 -2.98
N ASP A 252 -2.24 -1.26 -2.89
CA ASP A 252 -3.51 -1.79 -2.36
C ASP A 252 -4.35 -2.56 -3.40
N ARG A 253 -3.85 -2.68 -4.64
CA ARG A 253 -4.48 -3.39 -5.75
C ARG A 253 -3.41 -4.05 -6.63
N HIS A 254 -3.76 -5.13 -7.29
CA HIS A 254 -2.86 -5.77 -8.27
C HIS A 254 -2.45 -4.81 -9.39
N VAL A 255 -1.17 -4.83 -9.75
CA VAL A 255 -0.59 -3.90 -10.72
C VAL A 255 -1.27 -3.95 -12.10
N GLN A 256 -1.79 -5.10 -12.50
CA GLN A 256 -2.51 -5.26 -13.77
C GLN A 256 -3.74 -4.36 -13.85
N LEU A 257 -4.42 -4.08 -12.72
CA LEU A 257 -5.56 -3.16 -12.67
C LEU A 257 -5.16 -1.72 -13.00
N GLN A 258 -3.94 -1.33 -12.65
CA GLN A 258 -3.44 0.03 -12.87
C GLN A 258 -3.08 0.32 -14.33
N PHE A 259 -3.02 -0.71 -15.19
CA PHE A 259 -2.76 -0.57 -16.62
C PHE A 259 -4.05 -0.47 -17.46
N SER A 260 -5.22 -0.31 -16.84
CA SER A 260 -6.43 0.00 -17.58
C SER A 260 -6.44 1.48 -17.96
N THR A 261 -6.35 1.78 -19.25
CA THR A 261 -6.77 3.06 -19.75
C THR A 261 -8.29 3.00 -19.93
N GLU A 262 -9.01 3.95 -19.34
CA GLU A 262 -10.48 3.95 -19.22
C GLU A 262 -11.26 4.21 -20.54
N ARG A 263 -10.74 3.77 -21.66
CA ARG A 263 -11.49 3.78 -22.91
C ARG A 263 -11.90 2.36 -23.31
N PRO A 264 -13.12 1.91 -22.91
CA PRO A 264 -13.59 0.55 -23.21
C PRO A 264 -13.75 0.25 -24.70
N LYS A 265 -13.64 1.25 -25.58
CA LYS A 265 -13.95 1.02 -26.99
C LYS A 265 -12.81 0.48 -27.81
N ASP A 266 -11.53 0.83 -27.54
CA ASP A 266 -10.46 0.41 -28.47
C ASP A 266 -9.03 0.24 -27.90
N GLY A 267 -8.74 0.24 -26.59
CA GLY A 267 -7.31 0.27 -26.25
C GLY A 267 -6.82 -0.19 -24.87
N GLY A 268 -7.60 -0.12 -23.82
CA GLY A 268 -7.13 -0.42 -22.47
C GLY A 268 -6.76 -1.88 -22.25
N GLU A 269 -7.53 -2.82 -22.81
CA GLU A 269 -7.22 -4.24 -22.77
C GLU A 269 -6.00 -4.60 -23.63
N ALA A 270 -5.84 -3.95 -24.78
CA ALA A 270 -4.73 -4.22 -25.68
C ALA A 270 -3.38 -3.91 -25.03
N ALA A 271 -3.26 -2.80 -24.29
CA ALA A 271 -2.05 -2.45 -23.55
C ALA A 271 -1.78 -3.45 -22.42
N ARG A 272 -2.81 -3.86 -21.68
CA ARG A 272 -2.70 -4.85 -20.61
C ARG A 272 -2.32 -6.22 -21.15
N ASP A 273 -2.98 -6.69 -22.23
CA ASP A 273 -2.65 -7.95 -22.92
C ASP A 273 -1.22 -7.91 -23.47
N ALA A 274 -0.77 -6.77 -24.00
CA ALA A 274 0.59 -6.61 -24.53
C ALA A 274 1.67 -6.65 -23.43
N VAL A 275 1.35 -6.17 -22.22
CA VAL A 275 2.29 -6.18 -21.09
C VAL A 275 2.23 -7.49 -20.32
N PHE A 276 1.04 -7.97 -19.97
CA PHE A 276 0.84 -9.10 -19.05
C PHE A 276 0.38 -10.41 -19.71
N GLY A 277 0.25 -10.43 -21.02
CA GLY A 277 -0.26 -11.59 -21.77
C GLY A 277 -1.77 -11.76 -21.68
N ALA A 278 -2.31 -12.69 -22.43
CA ALA A 278 -3.74 -12.92 -22.57
C ALA A 278 -4.45 -13.30 -21.24
N SER A 279 -3.74 -13.93 -20.31
CA SER A 279 -4.24 -14.33 -18.98
C SER A 279 -3.92 -13.32 -17.87
N TRP A 280 -3.15 -12.29 -18.16
CA TRP A 280 -2.62 -11.29 -17.22
C TRP A 280 -1.75 -11.85 -16.10
N SER A 281 -1.18 -13.02 -16.28
CA SER A 281 -0.35 -13.72 -15.30
C SER A 281 1.14 -13.70 -15.62
N ALA A 282 1.54 -13.25 -16.80
CA ALA A 282 2.93 -13.20 -17.27
C ALA A 282 3.44 -11.76 -17.36
N LEU A 283 4.71 -11.59 -17.66
CA LEU A 283 5.30 -10.32 -18.08
C LEU A 283 5.96 -10.53 -19.45
N LEU A 284 5.33 -10.04 -20.51
CA LEU A 284 5.82 -10.19 -21.89
C LEU A 284 6.91 -9.18 -22.24
N THR A 285 6.91 -8.01 -21.58
CA THR A 285 7.87 -6.94 -21.81
C THR A 285 9.16 -7.20 -21.02
N ARG A 286 10.25 -7.52 -21.73
CA ARG A 286 11.54 -7.89 -21.12
C ARG A 286 12.51 -6.71 -20.97
N ASP A 287 12.26 -5.65 -21.70
CA ASP A 287 13.06 -4.43 -21.72
C ASP A 287 12.18 -3.19 -21.91
N PHE A 288 12.79 -2.03 -21.77
CA PHE A 288 12.06 -0.75 -21.88
C PHE A 288 11.52 -0.50 -23.30
N ALA A 289 12.19 -0.99 -24.33
CA ALA A 289 11.75 -0.81 -25.72
C ALA A 289 10.44 -1.58 -25.98
N SER A 290 10.34 -2.83 -25.52
CA SER A 290 9.11 -3.64 -25.61
C SER A 290 7.99 -3.05 -24.75
N LEU A 291 8.31 -2.53 -23.55
CA LEU A 291 7.35 -1.85 -22.68
C LEU A 291 6.82 -0.55 -23.33
N ARG A 292 7.71 0.23 -23.93
CA ARG A 292 7.34 1.41 -24.72
C ARG A 292 6.44 1.05 -25.90
N ALA A 293 6.79 0.02 -26.66
CA ALA A 293 6.00 -0.42 -27.80
C ALA A 293 4.57 -0.84 -27.38
N ALA A 294 4.43 -1.48 -26.22
CA ALA A 294 3.14 -1.87 -25.66
C ALA A 294 2.27 -0.68 -25.20
N LEU A 295 2.89 0.35 -24.60
CA LEU A 295 2.17 1.43 -23.93
C LEU A 295 2.07 2.74 -24.74
N ALA A 296 3.05 3.04 -25.60
CA ALA A 296 3.07 4.30 -26.35
C ALA A 296 1.81 4.56 -27.21
N PRO A 297 1.18 3.56 -27.86
CA PRO A 297 -0.04 3.79 -28.62
C PRO A 297 -1.20 4.34 -27.76
N SER A 298 -1.33 3.84 -26.53
CA SER A 298 -2.37 4.29 -25.60
C SER A 298 -2.05 5.64 -24.95
N LEU A 299 -0.77 5.92 -24.66
CA LEU A 299 -0.31 7.14 -24.00
C LEU A 299 -0.07 8.32 -24.96
N THR A 300 0.12 8.07 -26.26
CA THR A 300 0.33 9.09 -27.28
C THR A 300 -0.87 9.32 -28.17
N ALA A 301 -1.93 8.52 -28.05
CA ALA A 301 -3.19 8.76 -28.75
C ALA A 301 -3.74 10.13 -28.31
N THR A 302 -3.19 11.20 -28.86
CA THR A 302 -3.85 12.49 -28.89
C THR A 302 -5.24 12.25 -29.46
N VAL A 303 -6.25 12.90 -28.87
CA VAL A 303 -7.58 13.07 -29.47
C VAL A 303 -7.39 13.72 -30.85
N SER A 304 -6.98 12.90 -31.83
CA SER A 304 -6.98 13.29 -33.25
C SER A 304 -8.42 13.30 -33.69
N GLY A 305 -9.07 14.35 -33.40
CA GLY A 305 -10.45 14.65 -33.68
C GLY A 305 -10.83 15.89 -32.88
N ALA A 306 -10.17 17.01 -33.14
CA ALA A 306 -10.80 18.30 -32.98
C ALA A 306 -12.10 18.25 -33.84
N ARG A 307 -13.16 17.64 -33.28
CA ARG A 307 -14.49 17.84 -33.80
C ARG A 307 -14.72 19.33 -33.68
N THR A 308 -14.67 20.03 -34.81
CA THR A 308 -15.13 21.41 -34.87
C THR A 308 -16.49 21.44 -34.14
N ILE A 309 -16.76 22.52 -33.40
CA ILE A 309 -18.02 22.72 -32.67
C ILE A 309 -19.22 22.38 -33.57
N ILE A 310 -19.13 22.61 -34.88
CA ILE A 310 -20.10 22.25 -35.92
C ILE A 310 -20.24 20.72 -36.09
N GLY A 311 -19.17 19.94 -35.99
CA GLY A 311 -19.22 18.48 -36.07
C GLY A 311 -19.84 17.85 -34.82
N ALA A 312 -19.60 18.42 -33.64
CA ALA A 312 -20.20 17.98 -32.37
C ALA A 312 -21.72 18.32 -32.33
N LEU A 313 -22.12 19.47 -32.85
CA LEU A 313 -23.54 19.86 -32.95
C LEU A 313 -24.33 18.99 -33.96
N ARG A 314 -23.71 18.56 -35.06
CA ARG A 314 -24.34 17.63 -36.02
C ARG A 314 -24.49 16.19 -35.47
N ALA A 315 -23.57 15.74 -34.61
CA ALA A 315 -23.66 14.44 -33.98
C ALA A 315 -24.71 14.40 -32.84
N ALA A 316 -24.92 15.53 -32.15
CA ALA A 316 -25.93 15.65 -31.10
C ALA A 316 -27.38 15.73 -31.60
N GLY A 317 -27.55 16.02 -32.89
CA GLY A 317 -28.92 16.12 -33.51
C GLY A 317 -29.50 14.82 -34.07
N GLN A 318 -28.78 13.69 -33.97
CA GLN A 318 -29.20 12.40 -34.55
C GLN A 318 -29.26 11.22 -33.55
N THR A 319 -29.21 11.46 -32.25
CA THR A 319 -29.42 10.40 -31.27
C THR A 319 -30.79 10.53 -30.62
N THR A 320 -31.69 9.66 -31.01
CA THR A 320 -32.90 9.34 -30.27
C THR A 320 -32.54 8.87 -28.86
N VAL A 321 -33.31 9.40 -27.90
CA VAL A 321 -33.24 9.11 -26.48
C VAL A 321 -33.49 7.61 -26.27
N GLU A 322 -32.46 6.85 -25.99
CA GLU A 322 -32.57 5.55 -25.32
C GLU A 322 -31.97 5.65 -23.93
N SER A 323 -32.72 5.08 -23.02
CA SER A 323 -32.65 5.05 -21.56
C SER A 323 -31.24 4.90 -20.99
N GLY A 324 -30.97 5.60 -19.90
CA GLY A 324 -29.69 5.68 -19.20
C GLY A 324 -29.08 4.34 -18.76
N PRO A 325 -27.77 4.29 -18.55
CA PRO A 325 -27.10 3.08 -18.13
C PRO A 325 -27.52 2.71 -16.71
N SER A 326 -27.85 1.44 -16.56
CA SER A 326 -28.21 0.80 -15.30
C SER A 326 -27.06 0.89 -14.27
N SER A 327 -27.45 0.91 -13.01
CA SER A 327 -26.60 0.92 -11.80
C SER A 327 -25.59 -0.24 -11.66
N ASP A 328 -25.54 -1.14 -12.62
CA ASP A 328 -24.70 -2.34 -12.64
C ASP A 328 -23.21 -2.08 -12.99
N GLN A 329 -22.85 -0.88 -13.48
CA GLN A 329 -21.46 -0.62 -13.90
C GLN A 329 -20.49 -0.38 -12.74
N ARG A 330 -20.97 -0.10 -11.53
CA ARG A 330 -20.14 0.13 -10.33
C ARG A 330 -19.82 -1.15 -9.54
N GLN A 331 -20.48 -2.26 -9.85
CA GLN A 331 -20.34 -3.50 -9.08
C GLN A 331 -19.23 -4.42 -9.61
N ASP A 332 -18.75 -4.18 -10.83
CA ASP A 332 -17.83 -5.10 -11.52
C ASP A 332 -16.36 -4.97 -11.09
N ASP A 333 -15.90 -3.80 -10.61
CA ASP A 333 -14.55 -3.60 -10.02
C ASP A 333 -14.55 -3.68 -8.48
N ALA A 334 -15.72 -3.77 -7.86
CA ALA A 334 -15.88 -3.79 -6.40
C ALA A 334 -15.55 -5.16 -5.77
N ASP A 335 -15.40 -6.21 -6.58
CA ASP A 335 -15.16 -7.58 -6.09
C ASP A 335 -13.65 -7.88 -5.84
N THR A 336 -12.76 -6.97 -6.25
CA THR A 336 -11.36 -7.01 -5.84
C THR A 336 -11.16 -6.01 -4.69
N GLY A 337 -11.47 -6.42 -3.46
CA GLY A 337 -11.28 -5.62 -2.26
C GLY A 337 -9.87 -5.02 -2.18
N ALA A 338 -9.72 -3.86 -1.53
CA ALA A 338 -8.41 -3.29 -1.26
C ALA A 338 -7.58 -4.28 -0.41
N TYR A 339 -6.29 -4.42 -0.74
CA TYR A 339 -5.36 -5.29 -0.03
C TYR A 339 -4.40 -4.48 0.83
N GLY A 340 -4.04 -5.01 2.00
CA GLY A 340 -2.90 -4.51 2.77
C GLY A 340 -1.63 -5.26 2.36
N THR A 341 -0.61 -4.56 1.86
CA THR A 341 0.67 -5.18 1.55
C THR A 341 1.62 -5.19 2.75
N ILE A 342 2.50 -6.20 2.81
CA ILE A 342 3.51 -6.29 3.86
C ILE A 342 4.71 -5.36 3.62
N VAL A 343 4.80 -4.72 2.47
CA VAL A 343 5.86 -3.79 2.07
C VAL A 343 5.24 -2.47 1.60
N ASP A 344 5.83 -1.35 1.93
CA ASP A 344 5.48 -0.05 1.34
C ASP A 344 6.32 0.24 0.08
N PHE A 345 5.90 1.24 -0.68
CA PHE A 345 6.55 1.53 -1.96
C PHE A 345 8.01 1.98 -1.83
N PRO A 346 8.41 2.86 -0.87
CA PRO A 346 9.81 3.19 -0.66
C PRO A 346 10.70 1.98 -0.36
N ASN A 347 10.22 1.04 0.47
CA ASN A 347 10.94 -0.18 0.76
C ASN A 347 11.02 -1.12 -0.44
N LEU A 348 9.93 -1.23 -1.24
CA LEU A 348 9.97 -1.99 -2.49
C LEU A 348 11.05 -1.46 -3.45
N LEU A 349 11.17 -0.13 -3.58
CA LEU A 349 12.22 0.48 -4.40
C LEU A 349 13.63 0.10 -3.93
N LEU A 350 13.87 0.06 -2.62
CA LEU A 350 15.15 -0.38 -2.04
C LEU A 350 15.42 -1.86 -2.30
N HIS A 351 14.41 -2.71 -2.19
CA HIS A 351 14.53 -4.13 -2.54
C HIS A 351 14.91 -4.32 -4.02
N VAL A 352 14.25 -3.58 -4.92
CA VAL A 352 14.57 -3.60 -6.36
C VAL A 352 16.00 -3.15 -6.61
N LEU A 353 16.43 -2.05 -5.99
CA LEU A 353 17.79 -1.53 -6.11
C LEU A 353 18.82 -2.56 -5.64
N ARG A 354 18.57 -3.21 -4.50
CA ARG A 354 19.46 -4.24 -3.96
C ARG A 354 19.57 -5.48 -4.86
N VAL A 355 18.44 -5.94 -5.40
CA VAL A 355 18.45 -7.06 -6.35
C VAL A 355 19.23 -6.70 -7.63
N MET A 356 19.10 -5.46 -8.11
CA MET A 356 19.87 -4.99 -9.28
C MET A 356 21.35 -4.86 -8.99
N GLN A 357 21.75 -4.39 -7.81
CA GLN A 357 23.14 -4.28 -7.40
C GLN A 357 23.86 -5.64 -7.43
N GLU A 358 23.18 -6.68 -6.94
CA GLU A 358 23.76 -8.02 -6.86
C GLU A 358 23.85 -8.77 -8.20
N LYS A 359 23.19 -8.26 -9.25
CA LYS A 359 23.33 -8.76 -10.62
C LYS A 359 24.46 -8.08 -11.41
N GLY A 360 25.08 -7.05 -10.83
CA GLY A 360 26.17 -6.31 -11.47
C GLY A 360 27.46 -7.16 -11.62
N GLU A 361 28.34 -6.73 -12.51
CA GLU A 361 29.68 -7.33 -12.68
C GLU A 361 30.46 -7.28 -11.35
N GLY A 362 30.88 -8.43 -10.85
CA GLY A 362 31.62 -8.55 -9.60
C GLY A 362 30.79 -8.98 -8.38
N ALA A 363 29.50 -9.29 -8.55
CA ALA A 363 28.69 -9.84 -7.48
C ALA A 363 29.18 -11.23 -7.09
N GLU A 364 29.52 -11.44 -5.82
CA GLU A 364 29.85 -12.76 -5.25
C GLU A 364 28.63 -13.69 -5.42
N PRO A 365 28.82 -14.93 -5.94
CA PRO A 365 27.72 -15.87 -6.10
C PRO A 365 27.42 -16.55 -4.76
N GLY A 366 26.76 -15.86 -3.86
CA GLY A 366 26.33 -16.42 -2.59
C GLY A 366 25.37 -15.48 -1.90
N LEU A 367 24.23 -16.01 -1.42
CA LEU A 367 23.35 -15.24 -0.55
C LEU A 367 24.07 -15.05 0.80
N PRO A 368 24.20 -13.82 1.32
CA PRO A 368 24.76 -13.61 2.64
C PRO A 368 23.95 -14.38 3.69
N ARG A 369 24.61 -14.89 4.72
CA ARG A 369 23.93 -15.58 5.83
C ARG A 369 22.94 -14.66 6.52
N TRP A 370 21.95 -15.24 7.15
CA TRP A 370 20.90 -14.48 7.86
C TRP A 370 21.50 -13.42 8.79
N GLY A 371 21.07 -12.16 8.60
CA GLY A 371 21.54 -11.03 9.42
C GLY A 371 22.96 -10.51 9.10
N GLN A 372 23.66 -11.07 8.12
CA GLN A 372 24.94 -10.56 7.65
C GLN A 372 24.74 -9.83 6.32
N ASP A 373 24.85 -8.50 6.35
CA ASP A 373 24.93 -7.73 5.13
C ASP A 373 26.37 -7.75 4.58
N SER A 374 26.51 -7.95 3.27
CA SER A 374 27.78 -7.74 2.59
C SER A 374 28.18 -6.26 2.71
N THR A 375 29.48 -6.00 2.91
CA THR A 375 30.00 -4.63 2.96
C THR A 375 29.60 -3.88 1.69
N GLY A 376 28.90 -2.75 1.83
CA GLY A 376 28.41 -1.94 0.70
C GLY A 376 27.08 -2.38 0.10
N ALA A 377 26.34 -3.31 0.74
CA ALA A 377 24.99 -3.65 0.31
C ALA A 377 24.00 -2.50 0.52
N VAL A 378 23.02 -2.40 -0.37
CA VAL A 378 21.91 -1.43 -0.24
C VAL A 378 21.17 -1.65 1.08
N ARG A 379 21.07 -0.59 1.89
CA ARG A 379 20.29 -0.61 3.14
C ARG A 379 18.80 -0.55 2.84
N LEU A 380 18.01 -1.38 3.50
CA LEU A 380 16.56 -1.50 3.26
C LEU A 380 15.73 -0.56 4.15
N GLU A 381 16.31 0.52 4.65
CA GLU A 381 15.64 1.51 5.48
C GLU A 381 15.09 2.65 4.60
N ASP A 382 13.78 2.89 4.65
CA ASP A 382 13.09 3.95 3.89
C ASP A 382 13.68 5.35 4.12
N GLY A 383 14.19 5.59 5.33
CA GLY A 383 14.91 6.81 5.69
C GLY A 383 16.11 7.09 4.79
N SER A 384 16.76 6.06 4.28
CA SER A 384 17.97 6.15 3.44
C SER A 384 17.69 6.12 1.91
N LEU A 385 16.42 6.12 1.46
CA LEU A 385 16.05 5.90 0.06
C LEU A 385 16.88 6.72 -0.93
N LEU A 386 16.88 8.04 -0.79
CA LEU A 386 17.58 8.93 -1.72
C LEU A 386 19.11 8.73 -1.67
N GLU A 387 19.67 8.54 -0.48
CA GLU A 387 21.09 8.25 -0.27
C GLU A 387 21.48 6.96 -1.00
N GLN A 388 20.72 5.88 -0.81
CA GLN A 388 21.02 4.60 -1.45
C GLN A 388 20.96 4.68 -2.99
N PHE A 389 20.00 5.40 -3.54
CA PHE A 389 19.96 5.63 -4.99
C PHE A 389 21.07 6.53 -5.49
N ALA A 390 21.53 7.50 -4.70
CA ALA A 390 22.70 8.34 -5.07
C ALA A 390 24.00 7.51 -5.05
N GLN A 391 24.13 6.54 -4.14
CA GLN A 391 25.32 5.69 -4.05
C GLN A 391 25.36 4.56 -5.07
N HIS A 392 24.23 3.95 -5.39
CA HIS A 392 24.15 2.71 -6.17
C HIS A 392 23.46 2.88 -7.53
N GLY A 393 22.78 4.01 -7.76
CA GLY A 393 22.18 4.36 -9.05
C GLY A 393 23.23 4.97 -9.99
N HIS A 394 23.11 4.69 -11.30
CA HIS A 394 24.09 5.20 -12.28
C HIS A 394 23.69 6.53 -12.94
N GLY A 395 22.46 7.03 -12.69
CA GLY A 395 22.00 8.35 -13.14
C GLY A 395 21.86 8.54 -14.67
N ASP A 396 22.02 7.49 -15.48
CA ASP A 396 21.83 7.53 -16.93
C ASP A 396 20.48 6.99 -17.39
N ALA A 397 20.10 7.28 -18.62
CA ALA A 397 18.80 6.88 -19.18
C ALA A 397 18.65 5.36 -19.26
N ALA A 398 19.68 4.63 -19.66
CA ALA A 398 19.63 3.19 -19.82
C ALA A 398 19.47 2.48 -18.45
N TRP A 399 20.13 2.99 -17.43
CA TRP A 399 19.96 2.48 -16.06
C TRP A 399 18.54 2.74 -15.54
N SER A 400 18.01 3.96 -15.71
CA SER A 400 16.65 4.32 -15.29
C SER A 400 15.61 3.46 -15.99
N GLN A 401 15.77 3.18 -17.27
CA GLN A 401 14.92 2.30 -18.04
C GLN A 401 14.97 0.85 -17.54
N ARG A 402 16.17 0.30 -17.28
CA ARG A 402 16.33 -1.04 -16.69
C ARG A 402 15.72 -1.12 -15.29
N PHE A 403 15.92 -0.08 -14.47
CA PHE A 403 15.33 -0.03 -13.14
C PHE A 403 13.79 -0.10 -13.21
N LEU A 404 13.16 0.66 -14.10
CA LEU A 404 11.70 0.65 -14.25
C LEU A 404 11.16 -0.73 -14.65
N VAL A 405 11.80 -1.40 -15.61
CA VAL A 405 11.40 -2.75 -16.04
C VAL A 405 11.56 -3.75 -14.90
N THR A 406 12.65 -3.64 -14.14
CA THR A 406 12.86 -4.49 -12.95
C THR A 406 11.82 -4.19 -11.87
N LEU A 407 11.48 -2.92 -11.65
CA LEU A 407 10.43 -2.52 -10.71
C LEU A 407 9.08 -3.14 -11.09
N LEU A 408 8.67 -3.05 -12.34
CA LEU A 408 7.41 -3.65 -12.80
C LEU A 408 7.41 -5.17 -12.62
N ARG A 409 8.53 -5.83 -12.94
CA ARG A 409 8.70 -7.26 -12.72
C ARG A 409 8.58 -7.63 -11.25
N MET A 410 9.30 -6.92 -10.37
CA MET A 410 9.24 -7.17 -8.92
C MET A 410 7.87 -6.89 -8.34
N ARG A 411 7.20 -5.85 -8.83
CA ARG A 411 5.83 -5.53 -8.42
C ARG A 411 4.86 -6.66 -8.77
N LEU A 412 4.96 -7.22 -9.96
CA LEU A 412 4.15 -8.37 -10.38
C LEU A 412 4.46 -9.63 -9.56
N LEU A 413 5.74 -9.87 -9.23
CA LEU A 413 6.14 -10.99 -8.38
C LEU A 413 5.61 -10.82 -6.95
N VAL A 414 5.65 -9.60 -6.39
CA VAL A 414 5.05 -9.30 -5.08
C VAL A 414 3.55 -9.58 -5.11
N ASP A 415 2.83 -9.08 -6.11
CA ASP A 415 1.38 -9.26 -6.23
C ASP A 415 0.95 -10.73 -6.40
N THR A 416 1.87 -11.57 -6.89
CA THR A 416 1.56 -12.95 -7.24
C THR A 416 2.01 -13.93 -6.15
N TYR A 417 3.16 -13.70 -5.52
CA TYR A 417 3.85 -14.69 -4.67
C TYR A 417 4.10 -14.24 -3.24
N VAL A 418 3.82 -12.98 -2.90
CA VAL A 418 3.97 -12.47 -1.54
C VAL A 418 2.60 -12.33 -0.88
N ILE A 419 2.52 -12.67 0.40
CA ILE A 419 1.27 -12.57 1.16
C ILE A 419 0.79 -11.13 1.29
N MET A 420 -0.52 -10.97 1.32
CA MET A 420 -1.24 -9.72 1.55
C MET A 420 -2.29 -9.93 2.63
N THR A 421 -2.87 -8.85 3.15
CA THR A 421 -4.07 -8.88 4.00
C THR A 421 -5.26 -8.36 3.22
N LEU A 422 -6.45 -8.95 3.43
CA LEU A 422 -7.69 -8.39 2.89
C LEU A 422 -8.11 -7.20 3.77
N ALA A 423 -8.28 -6.04 3.17
CA ALA A 423 -8.86 -4.88 3.85
C ALA A 423 -10.39 -5.04 3.85
N THR A 424 -10.92 -5.73 4.85
CA THR A 424 -12.34 -5.71 5.17
C THR A 424 -12.57 -4.66 6.24
N THR A 425 -13.57 -3.85 6.11
CA THR A 425 -14.17 -2.85 7.02
C THR A 425 -13.51 -2.57 8.40
N GLY A 426 -12.19 -2.36 8.45
CA GLY A 426 -11.57 -1.57 9.52
C GLY A 426 -11.48 -2.17 10.93
N THR A 427 -11.58 -3.48 11.10
CA THR A 427 -11.33 -4.13 12.40
C THR A 427 -9.92 -4.70 12.45
N GLN A 428 -9.32 -4.75 13.65
CA GLN A 428 -7.97 -5.28 13.87
C GLN A 428 -7.83 -6.77 13.49
N ALA A 429 -8.93 -7.51 13.40
CA ALA A 429 -8.97 -8.89 12.92
C ALA A 429 -8.61 -9.00 11.42
N ASP A 430 -8.77 -7.93 10.66
CA ASP A 430 -8.52 -7.91 9.22
C ASP A 430 -7.02 -7.80 8.89
N GLU A 431 -6.21 -7.21 9.79
CA GLU A 431 -4.76 -7.08 9.61
C GLU A 431 -4.00 -8.45 9.69
N GLU A 432 -4.66 -9.50 10.12
CA GLU A 432 -4.10 -10.85 10.30
C GLU A 432 -4.71 -11.89 9.37
N ASN A 433 -5.55 -11.47 8.44
CA ASN A 433 -6.14 -12.35 7.43
C ASN A 433 -5.22 -12.48 6.21
N TRP A 434 -4.21 -13.35 6.33
CA TRP A 434 -3.20 -13.56 5.30
C TRP A 434 -3.76 -14.26 4.08
N VAL A 435 -3.57 -13.64 2.92
CA VAL A 435 -3.98 -14.15 1.61
C VAL A 435 -2.77 -14.27 0.72
N LEU A 436 -2.68 -15.35 -0.03
CA LEU A 436 -1.74 -15.55 -1.11
C LEU A 436 -2.55 -15.81 -2.39
N SER A 437 -2.57 -14.85 -3.28
CA SER A 437 -3.44 -14.90 -4.46
C SER A 437 -2.81 -14.19 -5.64
N ARG A 438 -3.28 -14.52 -6.83
CA ARG A 438 -2.86 -13.88 -8.09
C ARG A 438 -4.05 -13.36 -8.88
N ALA A 439 -3.84 -12.26 -9.58
CA ALA A 439 -4.79 -11.73 -10.53
C ALA A 439 -4.83 -12.58 -11.82
N GLN A 440 -6.01 -12.76 -12.37
CA GLN A 440 -6.23 -13.48 -13.62
C GLN A 440 -7.39 -12.86 -14.40
N LYS A 441 -7.27 -12.83 -15.72
CA LYS A 441 -8.37 -12.50 -16.61
C LYS A 441 -9.42 -13.61 -16.54
N LEU A 442 -10.66 -13.27 -16.17
CA LEU A 442 -11.77 -14.21 -16.22
C LEU A 442 -12.40 -14.21 -17.61
N GLU A 443 -12.64 -15.39 -18.16
CA GLU A 443 -13.47 -15.54 -19.34
C GLU A 443 -14.94 -15.49 -18.93
N THR A 444 -15.72 -14.65 -19.58
CA THR A 444 -17.19 -14.61 -19.40
C THR A 444 -17.83 -15.79 -20.15
N GLU A 445 -18.79 -16.46 -19.54
CA GLU A 445 -19.53 -17.54 -20.17
C GLU A 445 -20.25 -17.05 -21.46
N ALA A 446 -20.23 -17.90 -22.47
CA ALA A 446 -20.86 -17.62 -23.76
C ALA A 446 -22.39 -17.50 -23.59
N GLY A 447 -22.93 -16.27 -23.61
CA GLY A 447 -24.37 -16.01 -23.48
C GLY A 447 -24.70 -14.56 -23.11
N GLU A 448 -23.80 -13.79 -22.55
CA GLU A 448 -24.01 -12.38 -22.26
C GLU A 448 -23.81 -11.51 -23.52
N ARG A 449 -24.72 -10.56 -23.73
CA ARG A 449 -24.77 -9.67 -24.92
C ARG A 449 -23.56 -8.73 -25.09
N SER A 450 -22.64 -8.73 -24.10
CA SER A 450 -21.34 -8.05 -24.17
C SER A 450 -20.36 -8.83 -23.29
N PRO A 451 -19.30 -9.44 -23.84
CA PRO A 451 -18.30 -10.11 -23.03
C PRO A 451 -17.51 -9.06 -22.26
N ARG A 452 -17.91 -8.78 -21.03
CA ARG A 452 -17.11 -8.00 -20.08
C ARG A 452 -16.05 -8.90 -19.52
N ARG A 453 -14.81 -8.67 -19.91
CA ARG A 453 -13.66 -9.41 -19.41
C ARG A 453 -13.33 -8.85 -18.02
N ARG A 454 -13.56 -9.66 -16.99
CA ARG A 454 -13.33 -9.28 -15.58
C ARG A 454 -11.97 -9.75 -15.12
N LEU A 455 -11.32 -8.99 -14.22
CA LEU A 455 -10.22 -9.48 -13.42
C LEU A 455 -10.81 -10.29 -12.25
N GLY A 456 -10.35 -11.52 -12.12
CA GLY A 456 -10.62 -12.33 -10.94
C GLY A 456 -9.35 -12.57 -10.14
N VAL A 457 -9.53 -13.00 -8.91
CA VAL A 457 -8.46 -13.38 -8.00
C VAL A 457 -8.58 -14.85 -7.68
N LYS A 458 -7.47 -15.60 -7.77
CA LYS A 458 -7.43 -17.01 -7.42
C LYS A 458 -6.18 -17.33 -6.61
N ASN A 459 -6.16 -18.51 -5.97
CA ASN A 459 -4.97 -19.01 -5.29
C ASN A 459 -3.76 -19.00 -6.23
N THR A 460 -2.60 -18.62 -5.72
CA THR A 460 -1.36 -18.58 -6.48
C THR A 460 -0.97 -19.98 -6.95
N PHE A 461 -1.05 -20.97 -6.07
CA PHE A 461 -0.77 -22.37 -6.36
C PHE A 461 -2.06 -23.19 -6.41
N GLN A 462 -2.10 -24.17 -7.32
CA GLN A 462 -3.28 -25.04 -7.48
C GLN A 462 -3.38 -26.09 -6.39
N ASP A 463 -2.22 -26.59 -5.91
CA ASP A 463 -2.16 -27.52 -4.81
C ASP A 463 -2.46 -26.78 -3.49
N PRO A 464 -3.55 -27.14 -2.80
CA PRO A 464 -3.93 -26.49 -1.55
C PRO A 464 -2.86 -26.65 -0.44
N GLN A 465 -2.14 -27.78 -0.46
CA GLN A 465 -1.11 -28.03 0.57
C GLN A 465 0.07 -27.09 0.39
N VAL A 466 0.55 -26.93 -0.83
CA VAL A 466 1.62 -25.97 -1.17
C VAL A 466 1.15 -24.54 -0.94
N GLN A 467 -0.06 -24.20 -1.36
CA GLN A 467 -0.66 -22.88 -1.17
C GLN A 467 -0.66 -22.48 0.31
N ASP A 468 -1.13 -23.37 1.19
CA ASP A 468 -1.22 -23.11 2.61
C ASP A 468 0.16 -23.08 3.28
N ALA A 469 1.08 -23.97 2.88
CA ALA A 469 2.43 -24.00 3.41
C ALA A 469 3.20 -22.70 3.07
N VAL A 470 3.17 -22.28 1.82
CA VAL A 470 3.83 -21.04 1.38
C VAL A 470 3.23 -19.82 2.07
N ARG A 471 1.89 -19.76 2.19
CA ARG A 471 1.20 -18.68 2.92
C ARG A 471 1.63 -18.64 4.39
N ASN A 472 1.63 -19.77 5.07
CA ASN A 472 1.92 -19.85 6.51
C ASN A 472 3.41 -19.61 6.80
N LEU A 473 4.34 -20.05 5.94
CA LEU A 473 5.76 -19.74 6.06
C LEU A 473 6.01 -18.23 5.97
N GLN A 474 5.41 -17.56 4.99
CA GLN A 474 5.55 -16.12 4.87
C GLN A 474 4.88 -15.37 6.03
N ALA A 475 3.70 -15.83 6.49
CA ALA A 475 3.03 -15.27 7.65
C ALA A 475 3.86 -15.43 8.92
N MET A 476 4.50 -16.58 9.14
CA MET A 476 5.46 -16.83 10.23
C MET A 476 6.58 -15.78 10.25
N PHE A 477 7.21 -15.51 9.10
CA PHE A 477 8.23 -14.48 9.00
C PHE A 477 7.66 -13.08 9.27
N GLN A 478 6.50 -12.77 8.71
CA GLN A 478 5.88 -11.46 8.82
C GLN A 478 5.47 -11.12 10.26
N VAL A 479 4.86 -12.05 10.99
CA VAL A 479 4.48 -11.82 12.40
C VAL A 479 5.68 -11.77 13.33
N THR A 480 6.82 -12.33 12.92
CA THR A 480 8.08 -12.26 13.65
C THR A 480 8.77 -10.92 13.44
N ASP A 481 8.91 -10.50 12.18
CA ASP A 481 9.63 -9.31 11.78
C ASP A 481 8.63 -8.17 11.50
N THR A 482 8.05 -7.63 12.58
CA THR A 482 6.99 -6.62 12.51
C THR A 482 7.47 -5.24 12.05
N ARG A 483 8.76 -4.98 12.07
CA ARG A 483 9.33 -3.69 11.63
C ARG A 483 9.28 -3.60 10.11
N ARG A 484 8.74 -2.48 9.60
CA ARG A 484 8.72 -2.21 8.15
C ARG A 484 10.13 -2.05 7.55
N THR A 485 11.12 -1.72 8.37
CA THR A 485 12.42 -1.20 7.98
C THR A 485 13.52 -2.26 7.75
N SER A 486 13.26 -3.55 7.94
CA SER A 486 14.30 -4.55 7.67
C SER A 486 13.72 -5.93 7.41
N LYS A 487 12.90 -6.03 6.37
CA LYS A 487 12.35 -7.32 5.97
C LYS A 487 13.36 -8.12 5.15
N TYR A 488 14.42 -8.59 5.81
CA TYR A 488 15.46 -9.38 5.16
C TYR A 488 14.90 -10.65 4.51
N PHE A 489 13.88 -11.27 5.12
CA PHE A 489 13.21 -12.41 4.52
C PHE A 489 12.54 -12.06 3.17
N LEU A 490 11.93 -10.88 3.05
CA LEU A 490 11.30 -10.43 1.81
C LEU A 490 12.36 -10.21 0.72
N TYR A 491 13.52 -9.65 1.07
CA TYR A 491 14.63 -9.53 0.14
C TYR A 491 15.08 -10.90 -0.39
N ARG A 492 15.22 -11.92 0.48
CA ARG A 492 15.59 -13.29 0.10
C ARG A 492 14.52 -13.91 -0.83
N ILE A 493 13.26 -13.70 -0.54
CA ILE A 493 12.14 -14.13 -1.38
C ILE A 493 12.23 -13.47 -2.76
N LEU A 494 12.34 -12.14 -2.83
CA LEU A 494 12.38 -11.42 -4.09
C LEU A 494 13.61 -11.76 -4.92
N ARG A 495 14.76 -11.96 -4.29
CA ARG A 495 15.99 -12.38 -4.94
C ARG A 495 15.85 -13.76 -5.60
N TRP A 496 15.21 -14.70 -4.90
CA TRP A 496 14.95 -16.03 -5.45
C TRP A 496 13.91 -16.00 -6.57
N LEU A 497 12.79 -15.29 -6.37
CA LEU A 497 11.72 -15.14 -7.35
C LEU A 497 12.20 -14.47 -8.65
N ASP A 498 13.13 -13.52 -8.55
CA ASP A 498 13.67 -12.83 -9.72
C ASP A 498 14.44 -13.75 -10.68
N ALA A 499 14.98 -14.84 -10.16
CA ALA A 499 15.61 -15.89 -10.99
C ALA A 499 14.60 -16.84 -11.66
N GLN A 500 13.31 -16.79 -11.28
CA GLN A 500 12.26 -17.66 -11.79
C GLN A 500 11.46 -17.00 -12.93
N PRO A 501 10.80 -17.77 -13.80
CA PRO A 501 9.79 -17.23 -14.71
C PRO A 501 8.61 -16.67 -13.90
N VAL A 502 8.07 -15.52 -14.31
CA VAL A 502 7.00 -14.83 -13.55
C VAL A 502 5.72 -15.67 -13.45
N ASP A 503 5.39 -16.44 -14.47
CA ASP A 503 4.17 -17.24 -14.58
C ASP A 503 4.38 -18.74 -14.32
N GLY A 504 5.61 -19.15 -13.99
CA GLY A 504 6.01 -20.55 -13.89
C GLY A 504 6.82 -20.89 -12.64
N VAL A 505 6.59 -20.21 -11.52
CA VAL A 505 7.25 -20.54 -10.25
C VAL A 505 6.72 -21.88 -9.74
N ASP A 506 7.64 -22.83 -9.54
CA ASP A 506 7.32 -24.09 -8.90
C ASP A 506 7.01 -23.88 -7.41
N GLY A 507 5.79 -24.24 -7.01
CA GLY A 507 5.32 -24.01 -5.65
C GLY A 507 6.05 -24.85 -4.60
N VAL A 508 6.42 -26.09 -4.95
CA VAL A 508 7.19 -26.97 -4.05
C VAL A 508 8.61 -26.43 -3.87
N ALA A 509 9.27 -26.03 -4.96
CA ALA A 509 10.59 -25.41 -4.88
C ALA A 509 10.56 -24.11 -4.08
N PHE A 510 9.47 -23.32 -4.18
CA PHE A 510 9.31 -22.10 -3.39
C PHE A 510 9.08 -22.40 -1.91
N GLN A 511 8.25 -23.39 -1.58
CA GLN A 511 8.08 -23.86 -0.22
C GLN A 511 9.41 -24.30 0.39
N LEU A 512 10.18 -25.14 -0.31
CA LEU A 512 11.47 -25.62 0.16
C LEU A 512 12.47 -24.48 0.40
N MET A 513 12.50 -23.47 -0.47
CA MET A 513 13.33 -22.28 -0.28
C MET A 513 12.95 -21.52 1.00
N LEU A 514 11.65 -21.37 1.28
CA LEU A 514 11.18 -20.71 2.51
C LEU A 514 11.51 -21.53 3.76
N GLU A 515 11.37 -22.84 3.70
CA GLU A 515 11.77 -23.74 4.78
C GLU A 515 13.27 -23.71 5.05
N ASP A 516 14.08 -23.69 3.99
CA ASP A 516 15.54 -23.56 4.15
C ASP A 516 15.93 -22.23 4.78
N LEU A 517 15.21 -21.15 4.45
CA LEU A 517 15.40 -19.85 5.11
C LEU A 517 15.04 -19.90 6.61
N ALA A 518 14.00 -20.64 6.97
CA ALA A 518 13.61 -20.83 8.37
C ALA A 518 14.64 -21.73 9.10
N ARG A 519 15.12 -22.80 8.47
CA ARG A 519 16.18 -23.68 9.00
C ARG A 519 17.49 -22.91 9.24
N GLU A 520 17.90 -22.08 8.29
CA GLU A 520 19.09 -21.22 8.43
C GLU A 520 18.99 -20.33 9.68
N ARG A 521 17.82 -19.69 9.87
CA ARG A 521 17.59 -18.80 11.02
C ARG A 521 17.54 -19.56 12.35
N LEU A 522 16.91 -20.72 12.39
CA LEU A 522 16.90 -21.60 13.57
C LEU A 522 18.30 -22.12 13.90
N GLY A 523 19.07 -22.54 12.90
CA GLY A 523 20.44 -23.03 13.08
C GLY A 523 21.38 -21.96 13.65
N ALA A 524 21.21 -20.71 13.25
CA ALA A 524 21.94 -19.59 13.85
C ALA A 524 21.62 -19.43 15.34
N TYR A 525 20.37 -19.63 15.76
CA TYR A 525 19.96 -19.59 17.17
C TYR A 525 20.50 -20.78 17.98
N GLU A 526 20.45 -21.99 17.44
CA GLU A 526 20.92 -23.20 18.14
C GLU A 526 22.41 -23.17 18.44
N ALA A 527 23.19 -22.50 17.63
CA ALA A 527 24.65 -22.35 17.87
C ALA A 527 24.93 -21.64 19.20
N ASP A 528 24.02 -20.77 19.66
CA ASP A 528 24.16 -20.01 20.92
C ASP A 528 23.62 -20.76 22.16
N LYS A 529 22.96 -21.91 22.02
CA LYS A 529 22.48 -22.83 23.07
C LYS A 529 21.66 -22.23 24.21
N THR A 530 20.78 -21.29 23.94
CA THR A 530 20.05 -20.52 24.97
C THR A 530 18.55 -20.89 25.06
N TRP A 531 18.19 -22.18 24.93
CA TRP A 531 16.79 -22.64 24.98
C TRP A 531 16.05 -22.31 26.29
N ASP A 532 16.74 -22.35 27.43
CA ASP A 532 16.17 -22.10 28.76
C ASP A 532 16.47 -20.66 29.24
N ALA A 533 16.41 -19.69 28.30
CA ALA A 533 16.70 -18.27 28.56
C ALA A 533 15.46 -17.47 29.03
N GLY A 534 14.38 -18.14 29.40
CA GLY A 534 13.12 -17.51 29.79
C GLY A 534 12.58 -16.63 28.65
N VAL A 535 12.10 -15.45 29.00
CA VAL A 535 11.50 -14.50 28.02
C VAL A 535 12.49 -13.93 26.99
N ASN A 536 13.79 -14.22 27.10
CA ASN A 536 14.79 -13.82 26.14
C ASN A 536 14.90 -14.77 24.92
N VAL A 537 14.18 -15.90 24.92
CA VAL A 537 14.08 -16.77 23.74
C VAL A 537 13.40 -15.96 22.61
N PRO A 538 14.01 -15.84 21.41
CA PRO A 538 13.47 -15.02 20.33
C PRO A 538 12.07 -15.48 19.87
N ASN A 539 11.18 -14.53 19.58
CA ASN A 539 9.84 -14.83 19.07
C ASN A 539 9.85 -15.73 17.82
N PHE A 540 10.89 -15.62 17.01
CA PHE A 540 11.04 -16.45 15.83
C PHE A 540 11.03 -17.96 16.15
N VAL A 541 11.64 -18.36 17.24
CA VAL A 541 11.72 -19.77 17.66
C VAL A 541 10.32 -20.34 17.91
N PHE A 542 9.43 -19.57 18.57
CA PHE A 542 8.05 -19.97 18.83
C PHE A 542 7.23 -19.99 17.55
N ASN A 543 7.37 -18.98 16.70
CA ASN A 543 6.63 -18.92 15.43
C ASN A 543 7.07 -20.04 14.48
N ALA A 544 8.38 -20.34 14.42
CA ALA A 544 8.89 -21.46 13.64
C ALA A 544 8.41 -22.81 14.17
N LEU A 545 8.39 -22.97 15.51
CA LEU A 545 7.82 -24.17 16.13
C LEU A 545 6.32 -24.30 15.80
N ASP A 546 5.55 -23.23 15.87
CA ASP A 546 4.13 -23.25 15.51
C ASP A 546 3.93 -23.67 14.04
N TYR A 547 4.81 -23.23 13.11
CA TYR A 547 4.77 -23.71 11.72
C TYR A 547 5.05 -25.22 11.63
N ILE A 548 6.09 -25.70 12.31
CA ILE A 548 6.47 -27.10 12.30
C ILE A 548 5.35 -27.98 12.89
N LEU A 549 4.74 -27.56 13.99
CA LEU A 549 3.61 -28.25 14.62
C LEU A 549 2.36 -28.24 13.71
N TRP A 550 2.10 -27.10 13.06
CA TRP A 550 1.00 -26.99 12.09
C TRP A 550 1.17 -27.95 10.92
N ASP A 551 2.37 -27.98 10.35
CA ASP A 551 2.68 -28.86 9.20
C ASP A 551 2.62 -30.35 9.61
N ALA A 552 3.13 -30.70 10.80
CA ALA A 552 3.04 -32.03 11.35
C ALA A 552 1.59 -32.46 11.60
N GLY A 553 0.74 -31.60 12.15
CA GLY A 553 -0.67 -31.87 12.39
C GLY A 553 -1.47 -32.12 11.11
N ARG A 554 -1.13 -31.40 10.05
CA ARG A 554 -1.75 -31.53 8.73
C ARG A 554 -1.30 -32.80 7.98
N THR A 555 -0.01 -33.08 7.95
CA THR A 555 0.56 -34.23 7.24
C THR A 555 0.28 -35.54 7.93
N SER A 556 0.14 -35.54 9.26
CA SER A 556 -0.21 -36.76 10.01
C SER A 556 -1.62 -37.29 9.72
N SER A 557 -2.51 -36.48 9.15
CA SER A 557 -3.79 -36.92 8.64
C SER A 557 -3.71 -37.64 7.28
N ILE A 558 -2.58 -37.54 6.57
CA ILE A 558 -2.42 -38.04 5.19
C ILE A 558 -1.36 -39.13 5.05
N GLU A 559 -0.14 -38.98 5.56
CA GLU A 559 0.94 -39.99 5.42
C GLU A 559 2.19 -39.67 6.29
N GLY A 560 2.16 -39.68 7.60
CA GLY A 560 3.35 -39.23 8.30
C GLY A 560 3.74 -39.89 9.60
N GLU A 561 4.54 -40.95 9.55
CA GLU A 561 5.10 -41.62 10.77
C GLU A 561 6.20 -40.82 11.50
N HIS A 562 6.82 -39.85 10.87
CA HIS A 562 8.16 -39.37 11.29
C HIS A 562 8.19 -38.22 12.31
N LEU A 563 7.13 -37.45 12.54
CA LEU A 563 7.07 -36.43 13.62
C LEU A 563 6.24 -36.90 14.82
N ARG A 564 5.76 -38.15 14.83
CA ARG A 564 4.95 -38.72 15.92
C ARG A 564 5.81 -39.13 17.13
N GLU A 565 7.04 -39.59 16.92
CA GLU A 565 7.86 -40.11 18.01
C GLU A 565 8.25 -39.08 19.09
N PRO A 566 8.50 -37.79 18.77
CA PRO A 566 8.81 -36.81 19.81
C PRO A 566 7.59 -36.32 20.60
N LEU A 567 6.37 -36.52 20.09
CA LEU A 567 5.13 -36.01 20.66
C LEU A 567 4.36 -37.10 21.43
N SER A 568 3.88 -36.75 22.59
CA SER A 568 2.97 -37.62 23.36
C SER A 568 1.64 -37.80 22.64
N ASP A 569 0.89 -38.86 22.99
CA ASP A 569 -0.45 -39.13 22.44
C ASP A 569 -1.41 -37.95 22.63
N VAL A 570 -1.31 -37.25 23.76
CA VAL A 570 -2.07 -36.03 24.05
C VAL A 570 -1.74 -34.91 23.10
N GLU A 571 -0.43 -34.65 22.88
CA GLU A 571 0.04 -33.61 21.96
C GLU A 571 -0.39 -33.91 20.53
N GLN A 572 -0.28 -35.15 20.07
CA GLN A 572 -0.74 -35.57 18.75
C GLN A 572 -2.24 -35.37 18.55
N GLU A 573 -3.06 -35.70 19.56
CA GLU A 573 -4.51 -35.52 19.50
C GLU A 573 -4.89 -34.02 19.43
N VAL A 574 -4.22 -33.18 20.21
CA VAL A 574 -4.43 -31.73 20.15
C VAL A 574 -4.10 -31.20 18.78
N LEU A 575 -2.97 -31.58 18.17
CA LEU A 575 -2.59 -31.14 16.83
C LEU A 575 -3.59 -31.56 15.76
N ARG A 576 -4.04 -32.80 15.78
CA ARG A 576 -5.08 -33.28 14.83
C ARG A 576 -6.37 -32.45 14.86
N ARG A 577 -6.72 -31.90 16.01
CA ARG A 577 -7.94 -31.08 16.20
C ARG A 577 -7.71 -29.61 15.87
N ARG A 578 -6.49 -29.11 16.04
CA ARG A 578 -6.21 -27.66 16.06
C ARG A 578 -5.41 -27.13 14.87
N ALA A 579 -4.66 -27.98 14.16
CA ALA A 579 -3.80 -27.55 13.07
C ALA A 579 -4.59 -26.88 11.93
N ASP A 580 -5.69 -27.46 11.48
CA ASP A 580 -6.47 -26.91 10.35
C ASP A 580 -7.05 -25.52 10.65
N GLY A 581 -7.42 -25.22 11.88
CA GLY A 581 -7.94 -23.92 12.31
C GLY A 581 -6.87 -22.89 12.63
N PHE A 582 -5.61 -23.28 12.69
CA PHE A 582 -4.54 -22.41 13.12
C PHE A 582 -4.27 -21.28 12.11
N ARG A 583 -4.02 -20.06 12.65
CA ARG A 583 -3.64 -18.86 11.87
C ARG A 583 -2.50 -18.14 12.58
N PHE A 584 -1.51 -17.70 11.80
CA PHE A 584 -0.46 -16.84 12.31
C PHE A 584 -1.00 -15.46 12.62
N ARG A 585 -0.79 -15.02 13.88
CA ARG A 585 -1.19 -13.71 14.39
C ARG A 585 0.01 -12.98 14.99
N TYR A 586 -0.09 -11.67 15.16
CA TYR A 586 0.94 -10.85 15.82
C TYR A 586 1.02 -11.15 17.31
N ARG A 587 1.72 -12.21 17.69
CA ARG A 587 2.07 -12.55 19.06
C ARG A 587 3.52 -12.15 19.29
N THR A 588 3.76 -11.19 20.21
CA THR A 588 5.08 -10.56 20.38
C THR A 588 5.60 -10.63 21.80
N SER A 589 4.86 -11.29 22.70
CA SER A 589 5.23 -11.43 24.10
C SER A 589 5.49 -12.90 24.44
N VAL A 590 6.69 -13.21 24.89
CA VAL A 590 6.99 -14.52 25.46
C VAL A 590 6.55 -14.55 26.90
N GLU A 591 5.76 -15.55 27.28
CA GLU A 591 5.13 -15.68 28.57
C GLU A 591 5.44 -17.02 29.22
N HIS A 592 5.50 -17.00 30.56
CA HIS A 592 5.56 -18.20 31.38
C HIS A 592 4.15 -18.79 31.55
N PHE A 593 3.95 -20.06 31.23
CA PHE A 593 2.67 -20.73 31.46
C PHE A 593 2.44 -20.95 32.96
N TYR A 594 3.41 -21.50 33.68
CA TYR A 594 3.47 -21.43 35.16
C TYR A 594 4.15 -20.09 35.52
N PRO A 595 3.52 -19.23 36.36
CA PRO A 595 4.01 -17.88 36.61
C PRO A 595 5.32 -17.86 37.43
N VAL A 596 6.14 -16.81 37.24
CA VAL A 596 7.37 -16.59 38.03
C VAL A 596 7.04 -16.31 39.50
N VAL A 597 5.95 -15.60 39.75
CA VAL A 597 5.46 -15.29 41.10
C VAL A 597 4.02 -15.80 41.19
N PRO A 598 3.78 -17.03 41.68
CA PRO A 598 2.43 -17.56 41.91
C PRO A 598 1.74 -16.82 43.07
N GLY A 599 0.44 -17.01 43.21
CA GLY A 599 -0.33 -16.44 44.33
C GLY A 599 0.13 -16.98 45.70
N GLU A 600 -0.23 -16.29 46.79
CA GLU A 600 0.25 -16.55 48.16
C GLU A 600 0.08 -17.97 48.70
N GLU A 601 -0.82 -18.76 48.11
CA GLU A 601 -1.09 -20.16 48.54
C GLU A 601 -0.39 -21.22 47.69
N GLN A 602 0.51 -20.81 46.76
CA GLN A 602 1.11 -21.72 45.79
C GLN A 602 2.61 -21.69 45.80
N GLU A 603 3.25 -22.83 45.60
CA GLU A 603 4.69 -22.99 45.63
C GLU A 603 5.34 -22.36 44.36
N ALA A 604 6.36 -21.56 44.55
CA ALA A 604 7.12 -20.97 43.44
C ALA A 604 8.13 -22.00 42.90
N LEU A 605 8.21 -22.13 41.58
CA LEU A 605 9.24 -22.95 40.95
C LEU A 605 10.61 -22.29 41.10
N THR A 606 11.68 -23.08 40.95
CA THR A 606 13.04 -22.52 40.90
C THR A 606 13.20 -21.61 39.67
N ALA A 607 14.13 -20.63 39.76
CA ALA A 607 14.41 -19.74 38.64
C ALA A 607 14.85 -20.50 37.38
N GLU A 608 15.49 -21.67 37.55
CA GLU A 608 15.87 -22.55 36.45
C GLU A 608 14.64 -23.20 35.82
N ASP A 609 13.77 -23.80 36.62
CA ASP A 609 12.64 -24.58 36.09
C ASP A 609 11.55 -23.67 35.47
N VAL A 610 11.29 -22.48 36.05
CA VAL A 610 10.30 -21.55 35.51
C VAL A 610 10.73 -20.99 34.14
N ASN A 611 12.05 -20.81 33.90
CA ASN A 611 12.59 -20.28 32.65
C ASN A 611 12.86 -21.34 31.57
N ARG A 612 12.52 -22.62 31.83
CA ARG A 612 12.67 -23.68 30.82
C ARG A 612 11.77 -23.45 29.60
N PHE A 613 12.27 -23.78 28.43
CA PHE A 613 11.53 -23.66 27.16
C PHE A 613 10.16 -24.34 27.20
N GLY A 614 10.06 -25.46 27.95
CA GLY A 614 8.78 -26.16 28.15
C GLY A 614 7.72 -25.29 28.82
N ASN A 615 8.10 -24.34 29.68
CA ASN A 615 7.18 -23.47 30.39
C ASN A 615 6.86 -22.16 29.64
N LEU A 616 7.42 -21.95 28.45
CA LEU A 616 7.29 -20.70 27.71
C LEU A 616 6.32 -20.83 26.52
N CYS A 617 5.54 -19.81 26.26
CA CYS A 617 4.71 -19.68 25.07
C CYS A 617 4.70 -18.26 24.55
N ILE A 618 4.28 -18.06 23.30
CA ILE A 618 4.13 -16.72 22.71
C ILE A 618 2.67 -16.29 22.73
N MET A 619 2.40 -15.06 23.16
CA MET A 619 1.06 -14.50 23.30
C MET A 619 0.95 -13.08 22.72
N GLY A 620 -0.27 -12.57 22.52
CA GLY A 620 -0.56 -11.21 22.14
C GLY A 620 -0.26 -10.21 23.28
N ARG A 621 0.16 -8.98 22.96
CA ARG A 621 0.48 -7.95 23.97
C ARG A 621 -0.70 -7.57 24.86
N ARG A 622 -1.93 -7.58 24.34
CA ARG A 622 -3.13 -7.23 25.12
C ARG A 622 -3.45 -8.27 26.17
N GLU A 623 -3.17 -9.52 25.87
CA GLU A 623 -3.40 -10.65 26.78
C GLU A 623 -2.39 -10.64 27.93
N ASN A 624 -1.15 -10.23 27.66
CA ASN A 624 -0.10 -10.13 28.65
C ASN A 624 -0.31 -9.01 29.68
N SER A 625 -0.82 -7.86 29.26
CA SER A 625 -0.90 -6.67 30.15
C SER A 625 -1.93 -6.81 31.28
N GLN A 626 -2.80 -7.82 31.26
CA GLN A 626 -3.91 -7.88 32.18
C GLN A 626 -3.63 -8.65 33.50
N ARG A 627 -2.71 -9.63 33.59
CA ARG A 627 -2.32 -10.33 34.86
C ARG A 627 -1.17 -11.33 34.68
N ASN A 628 0.05 -10.95 35.02
CA ASN A 628 1.25 -11.79 34.91
C ASN A 628 1.34 -12.98 35.87
N ASN A 629 0.42 -13.08 36.87
CA ASN A 629 0.54 -14.06 37.96
C ASN A 629 -0.54 -15.17 37.94
N LEU A 630 -1.25 -15.33 36.80
CA LEU A 630 -2.25 -16.38 36.70
C LEU A 630 -1.63 -17.78 36.61
N MET A 631 -2.15 -18.70 37.41
CA MET A 631 -1.83 -20.11 37.31
C MET A 631 -2.31 -20.75 36.00
N PRO A 632 -1.70 -21.87 35.54
CA PRO A 632 -2.01 -22.50 34.27
C PRO A 632 -3.51 -22.75 34.04
N VAL A 633 -4.21 -23.28 35.04
CA VAL A 633 -5.67 -23.53 34.97
C VAL A 633 -6.47 -22.25 34.72
N SER A 634 -6.07 -21.13 35.35
CA SER A 634 -6.73 -19.85 35.18
C SER A 634 -6.40 -19.22 33.82
N LYS A 635 -5.15 -19.37 33.32
CA LYS A 635 -4.76 -18.95 31.99
C LYS A 635 -5.57 -19.66 30.91
N VAL A 636 -5.68 -20.96 30.96
CA VAL A 636 -6.45 -21.75 29.98
C VAL A 636 -7.95 -21.40 29.99
N LYS A 637 -8.52 -21.09 31.16
CA LYS A 637 -9.92 -20.65 31.25
C LYS A 637 -10.16 -19.24 30.74
N GLN A 638 -9.18 -18.36 30.89
CA GLN A 638 -9.31 -16.95 30.50
C GLN A 638 -9.01 -16.69 29.03
N TYR A 639 -8.08 -17.44 28.44
CA TYR A 639 -7.67 -17.24 27.05
C TYR A 639 -8.30 -18.31 26.15
N SER A 640 -8.96 -17.87 25.08
CA SER A 640 -9.50 -18.81 24.09
C SER A 640 -8.37 -19.63 23.48
N SER A 641 -8.43 -20.94 23.65
CA SER A 641 -7.40 -21.85 23.15
C SER A 641 -7.26 -21.79 21.62
N ASP A 642 -8.34 -21.48 20.91
CA ASP A 642 -8.37 -21.48 19.44
C ASP A 642 -7.60 -20.32 18.82
N GLU A 643 -7.40 -19.24 19.56
CA GLU A 643 -6.68 -18.05 19.11
C GLU A 643 -5.20 -18.02 19.51
N GLN A 644 -4.77 -18.97 20.37
CA GLN A 644 -3.42 -19.01 20.89
C GLN A 644 -2.44 -19.76 19.96
N SER A 645 -1.12 -19.66 20.26
CA SER A 645 -0.10 -20.45 19.60
C SER A 645 -0.34 -21.94 19.75
N LEU A 646 0.08 -22.77 18.79
CA LEU A 646 -0.07 -24.23 18.89
C LEU A 646 0.67 -24.77 20.12
N LYS A 647 1.84 -24.23 20.44
CA LYS A 647 2.55 -24.60 21.65
C LYS A 647 1.73 -24.36 22.91
N PHE A 648 1.03 -23.22 23.03
CA PHE A 648 0.10 -22.97 24.17
C PHE A 648 -1.04 -23.99 24.19
N GLN A 649 -1.60 -24.33 23.03
CA GLN A 649 -2.69 -25.31 22.94
C GLN A 649 -2.25 -26.70 23.36
N LEU A 650 -1.00 -27.10 23.06
CA LEU A 650 -0.41 -28.36 23.53
C LEU A 650 -0.26 -28.35 25.04
N MET A 651 0.28 -27.28 25.63
CA MET A 651 0.42 -27.13 27.10
C MET A 651 -0.95 -27.18 27.79
N ALA A 652 -1.98 -26.54 27.23
CA ALA A 652 -3.35 -26.61 27.73
C ALA A 652 -3.94 -28.02 27.65
N GLY A 653 -3.63 -28.75 26.58
CA GLY A 653 -4.05 -30.16 26.40
C GLY A 653 -3.43 -31.08 27.42
N ILE A 654 -2.12 -30.95 27.69
CA ILE A 654 -1.42 -31.74 28.72
C ILE A 654 -2.00 -31.44 30.11
N LEU A 655 -2.17 -30.15 30.46
CA LEU A 655 -2.80 -29.73 31.70
C LEU A 655 -4.20 -30.35 31.88
N HIS A 656 -4.98 -30.40 30.80
CA HIS A 656 -6.33 -31.00 30.86
C HIS A 656 -6.31 -32.53 31.06
N ALA A 657 -5.34 -33.20 30.45
CA ALA A 657 -5.22 -34.64 30.50
C ALA A 657 -4.63 -35.16 31.85
N GLU A 658 -3.62 -34.45 32.36
CA GLU A 658 -2.86 -34.84 33.53
C GLU A 658 -3.35 -34.17 34.84
N GLY A 659 -4.08 -33.05 34.73
CA GLY A 659 -4.62 -32.31 35.87
C GLY A 659 -3.65 -31.30 36.47
N ASP A 660 -2.35 -31.40 36.16
CA ASP A 660 -1.28 -30.61 36.74
C ASP A 660 -0.30 -30.08 35.67
N TRP A 661 0.43 -28.99 36.00
CA TRP A 661 1.51 -28.46 35.20
C TRP A 661 2.68 -28.08 36.12
N ASP A 662 3.55 -29.04 36.34
CA ASP A 662 4.70 -28.96 37.24
C ASP A 662 6.02 -29.20 36.51
N VAL A 663 7.12 -29.28 37.27
CA VAL A 663 8.47 -29.48 36.73
C VAL A 663 8.60 -30.72 35.83
N PRO A 664 8.00 -31.87 36.11
CA PRO A 664 8.02 -33.00 35.19
C PRO A 664 7.43 -32.68 33.81
N GLN A 665 6.20 -32.12 33.76
CA GLN A 665 5.53 -31.75 32.50
C GLN A 665 6.32 -30.68 31.74
N ILE A 666 6.85 -29.69 32.44
CA ILE A 666 7.68 -28.64 31.85
C ILE A 666 8.91 -29.25 31.18
N LYS A 667 9.61 -30.19 31.83
CA LYS A 667 10.81 -30.83 31.28
C LYS A 667 10.48 -31.72 30.10
N GLU A 668 9.44 -32.56 30.22
CA GLU A 668 9.01 -33.48 29.16
C GLU A 668 8.57 -32.72 27.93
N HIS A 669 7.63 -31.78 28.05
CA HIS A 669 7.14 -30.95 26.96
C HIS A 669 8.30 -30.14 26.32
N GLY A 670 9.20 -29.58 27.13
CA GLY A 670 10.36 -28.85 26.61
C GLY A 670 11.28 -29.73 25.76
N ASN A 671 11.51 -30.98 26.18
CA ASN A 671 12.30 -31.95 25.42
C ASN A 671 11.60 -32.36 24.12
N SER A 672 10.28 -32.59 24.16
CA SER A 672 9.46 -32.90 22.98
C SER A 672 9.57 -31.76 21.94
N MET A 673 9.37 -30.52 22.35
CA MET A 673 9.44 -29.35 21.44
C MET A 673 10.82 -29.15 20.82
N ARG A 674 11.89 -29.35 21.59
CA ARG A 674 13.27 -29.29 21.06
C ARG A 674 13.52 -30.40 20.04
N ARG A 675 13.09 -31.62 20.31
CA ARG A 675 13.24 -32.76 19.37
C ARG A 675 12.48 -32.50 18.08
N VAL A 676 11.27 -31.98 18.13
CA VAL A 676 10.46 -31.61 16.96
C VAL A 676 11.22 -30.62 16.08
N ILE A 677 11.81 -29.58 16.66
CA ILE A 677 12.63 -28.61 15.90
C ILE A 677 13.86 -29.28 15.30
N GLN A 678 14.61 -30.07 16.08
CA GLN A 678 15.85 -30.74 15.64
C GLN A 678 15.57 -31.72 14.51
N GLU A 679 14.53 -32.53 14.60
CA GLU A 679 14.14 -33.47 13.54
C GLU A 679 13.77 -32.74 12.26
N TRP A 680 12.99 -31.64 12.38
CA TRP A 680 12.62 -30.84 11.22
C TRP A 680 13.86 -30.19 10.54
N GLN A 681 14.84 -29.73 11.34
CA GLN A 681 16.11 -29.21 10.81
C GLN A 681 16.96 -30.29 10.14
N GLY A 682 16.98 -31.53 10.68
CA GLY A 682 17.72 -32.65 10.11
C GLY A 682 17.14 -33.21 8.83
N LYS A 683 15.86 -32.97 8.55
CA LYS A 683 15.18 -33.38 7.28
C LYS A 683 15.59 -32.41 6.16
N ARG A 684 16.63 -32.78 5.40
CA ARG A 684 16.85 -32.23 4.06
C ARG A 684 16.09 -33.12 3.07
N PRO A 685 15.31 -32.51 2.14
CA PRO A 685 14.66 -33.26 1.07
C PRO A 685 15.66 -33.92 0.14
#